data_cab796b56fcc796ae84bd17b42bf687b
#
_entry.id   cab796b56fcc796ae84bd17b42bf687b
#
_cell.length_a   1.000
_cell.length_b   1.000
_cell.length_c   1.000
_cell.angle_alpha   90.00
_cell.angle_beta   90.00
_cell.angle_gamma   90.00
#
_symmetry.space_group_name_H-M   'P 1'
#
loop_
_entity.id
_entity.type
_entity.pdbx_description
1 polymer ?
#
loop_
_entity_poly.entity_id
_entity_poly.type
_entity_poly.pdbx_seq_one_letter_code
_entity_poly.pdbx_strand_id
1 'polypeptide(L)'
;MDHAMQVEDAVKRFYSSGNNEIHNWLLQVQASKEAWTFVWQLLDPSKSGEVQYFAANALHEKISKQWEEVPKSDYLDLRNRLFEVLKHPGTSTVVLTKLCQALAAFSMKSSLSQSEERQREKCIVEELVEMLPYNSPETVGLLLRVLEAIPTEVRSDKFHNVLECNRHTNMQTEAEQVQWMKMTKQREIMIRNWRKTACFLEQIFLSCSIGNTPESEALYLLGVECTLSWLRIGQLPLDTIGPIYPHLLLSAAHFIPKKDDLEGENRGLEAVQDCLTMVVTHSELYKLPQLFWHWGKGLICMVEQSGAQHYYEILTAFGEAHSRNILLSLIDNDPNHQDHKRTSQQLIEFLLQCSEQEGRYPVEEKRSCIPFGFWYALQDDMATLDPPLNEEAAVALKPIYARLAHALLKKSTLPSLPGQAGNSEDRELFRCYRQDVADTLIYCYNVIQQDLFIMIGQQLSQPQEDVSKWPEVEAAIHAFKALCDICTFKFVQPYTAAILDLLLSTHIPYQMYPREVLCSACSAIGDYAVGIAKKPEYLERALQLVILGLTSSPETAPAASMALKDICRECDDTLAPLAPSLLETISQTLNNFTSGGGEGLRLMYAASKLLKTLPTHEEQVKHLEATIGRCLARMRELCQLPVKEAQQAIINELKMVTIFFSNLEGPITNTVLQAVFPIFEGLVYHPEWGREEKTMEAVFTCLHKALPVLDQPKNEVERLTRLLNESYKKCPIPVSLNFLKTLVTMFGRSPETVIVSVFSEINNSTLRSLVTSQMSGGSLSEFGDLLEAYLGLLAKVCVLCPRFLLLVPDEVPEMLRIGMACLLLPEMPLSKAAASFLKHAISQSPHLQTFIQPIGQELIHIIVHSIDLSRPRVLEPFAEVLLVTNKACSTERMTQWLKLALQDYPMSDKVKTDFMQSVLRERINYRRMCDILQRFKLLFQEQCAQQSWKPGDINNYVNLSLNQNLYQFRINS
;
A
#
# COMPACT_ATOMS: atom_id res chain seq x y z
N MET A 1 31.62 -32.16 -30.42
CA MET A 1 30.26 -31.69 -30.75
C MET A 1 30.30 -30.17 -30.89
N ASP A 2 29.79 -29.66 -31.97
CA ASP A 2 29.66 -28.21 -32.17
C ASP A 2 28.82 -27.62 -31.01
N HIS A 3 29.24 -26.50 -30.44
CA HIS A 3 28.56 -25.87 -29.28
C HIS A 3 27.09 -25.57 -29.60
N ALA A 4 26.78 -25.16 -30.83
CA ALA A 4 25.42 -24.99 -31.32
C ALA A 4 24.55 -26.24 -31.22
N MET A 5 25.08 -27.43 -31.49
CA MET A 5 24.34 -28.69 -31.37
C MET A 5 24.01 -29.04 -29.91
N GLN A 6 24.91 -28.72 -28.96
CA GLN A 6 24.66 -28.94 -27.55
C GLN A 6 23.56 -28.00 -27.04
N VAL A 7 23.56 -26.74 -27.48
CA VAL A 7 22.51 -25.77 -27.14
C VAL A 7 21.17 -26.19 -27.74
N GLU A 8 21.13 -26.63 -28.99
CA GLU A 8 19.93 -27.14 -29.65
C GLU A 8 19.29 -28.29 -28.88
N ASP A 9 20.12 -29.30 -28.50
CA ASP A 9 19.66 -30.44 -27.74
C ASP A 9 19.14 -30.04 -26.33
N ALA A 10 19.84 -29.13 -25.67
CA ALA A 10 19.40 -28.59 -24.36
C ALA A 10 18.08 -27.83 -24.46
N VAL A 11 17.87 -27.02 -25.49
CA VAL A 11 16.59 -26.31 -25.72
C VAL A 11 15.46 -27.32 -25.94
N LYS A 12 15.64 -28.35 -26.81
CA LYS A 12 14.64 -29.39 -27.05
C LYS A 12 14.30 -30.15 -25.77
N ARG A 13 15.31 -30.48 -24.92
CA ARG A 13 15.10 -31.12 -23.63
C ARG A 13 14.38 -30.25 -22.65
N PHE A 14 14.68 -28.96 -22.62
CA PHE A 14 14.00 -28.02 -21.74
C PHE A 14 12.50 -27.95 -22.06
N TYR A 15 12.13 -27.77 -23.32
CA TYR A 15 10.72 -27.70 -23.72
C TYR A 15 9.97 -29.04 -23.51
N SER A 16 10.68 -30.18 -23.47
CA SER A 16 10.07 -31.50 -23.20
C SER A 16 9.95 -31.83 -21.72
N SER A 17 10.85 -31.36 -20.86
CA SER A 17 10.97 -31.78 -19.45
C SER A 17 10.74 -30.69 -18.40
N GLY A 18 10.85 -29.38 -18.77
CA GLY A 18 10.73 -28.24 -17.84
C GLY A 18 11.81 -28.20 -16.73
N ASN A 19 12.97 -28.85 -16.93
CA ASN A 19 13.99 -28.98 -15.90
C ASN A 19 14.70 -27.63 -15.60
N ASN A 20 14.70 -27.21 -14.35
CA ASN A 20 15.31 -25.98 -13.89
C ASN A 20 16.84 -25.94 -14.05
N GLU A 21 17.54 -27.08 -13.97
CA GLU A 21 18.99 -27.10 -14.16
C GLU A 21 19.36 -26.81 -15.62
N ILE A 22 18.59 -27.35 -16.56
CA ILE A 22 18.75 -27.06 -17.99
C ILE A 22 18.44 -25.60 -18.26
N HIS A 23 17.40 -25.06 -17.64
CA HIS A 23 17.06 -23.65 -17.77
C HIS A 23 18.20 -22.74 -17.30
N ASN A 24 18.75 -22.99 -16.11
CA ASN A 24 19.86 -22.20 -15.58
C ASN A 24 21.12 -22.30 -16.46
N TRP A 25 21.39 -23.47 -17.01
CA TRP A 25 22.49 -23.63 -17.94
C TRP A 25 22.27 -22.85 -19.24
N LEU A 26 21.06 -22.90 -19.82
CA LEU A 26 20.70 -22.13 -21.01
C LEU A 26 20.84 -20.61 -20.77
N LEU A 27 20.45 -20.09 -19.59
CA LEU A 27 20.68 -18.68 -19.24
C LEU A 27 22.17 -18.31 -19.19
N GLN A 28 23.03 -19.20 -18.66
CA GLN A 28 24.47 -18.96 -18.65
C GLN A 28 25.07 -18.96 -20.06
N VAL A 29 24.66 -19.90 -20.90
CA VAL A 29 25.11 -19.99 -22.28
C VAL A 29 24.62 -18.79 -23.10
N GLN A 30 23.41 -18.34 -22.89
CA GLN A 30 22.85 -17.12 -23.50
C GLN A 30 23.70 -15.87 -23.18
N ALA A 31 24.23 -15.79 -21.96
CA ALA A 31 25.06 -14.68 -21.52
C ALA A 31 26.54 -14.81 -21.96
N SER A 32 26.96 -15.94 -22.50
CA SER A 32 28.34 -16.19 -22.90
C SER A 32 28.77 -15.42 -24.14
N LYS A 33 30.08 -15.24 -24.38
CA LYS A 33 30.56 -14.60 -25.61
C LYS A 33 30.34 -15.43 -26.84
N GLU A 34 30.31 -16.74 -26.72
CA GLU A 34 30.06 -17.70 -27.80
C GLU A 34 28.63 -17.55 -28.38
N ALA A 35 27.72 -16.95 -27.61
CA ALA A 35 26.34 -16.69 -28.09
C ALA A 35 26.32 -15.85 -29.36
N TRP A 36 27.23 -14.87 -29.54
CA TRP A 36 27.34 -14.09 -30.78
C TRP A 36 27.63 -14.91 -32.02
N THR A 37 28.12 -16.14 -31.87
CA THR A 37 28.47 -17.04 -32.97
C THR A 37 27.39 -18.09 -33.21
N PHE A 38 26.94 -18.82 -32.18
CA PHE A 38 26.04 -19.93 -32.34
C PHE A 38 24.59 -19.53 -32.64
N VAL A 39 24.14 -18.33 -32.24
CA VAL A 39 22.77 -17.86 -32.50
C VAL A 39 22.39 -17.88 -33.97
N TRP A 40 23.32 -17.58 -34.87
CA TRP A 40 23.07 -17.57 -36.31
C TRP A 40 22.86 -18.98 -36.88
N GLN A 41 23.52 -19.99 -36.32
CA GLN A 41 23.31 -21.38 -36.72
C GLN A 41 21.95 -21.91 -36.22
N LEU A 42 21.51 -21.46 -35.04
CA LEU A 42 20.22 -21.84 -34.47
C LEU A 42 19.03 -21.09 -35.08
N LEU A 43 19.24 -19.96 -35.75
CA LEU A 43 18.24 -19.20 -36.49
C LEU A 43 17.99 -19.77 -37.90
N ASP A 44 18.72 -20.80 -38.30
CA ASP A 44 18.51 -21.43 -39.63
C ASP A 44 17.06 -21.93 -39.80
N PRO A 45 16.41 -21.68 -40.94
CA PRO A 45 15.01 -22.07 -41.18
C PRO A 45 14.71 -23.56 -41.05
N SER A 46 15.73 -24.45 -41.10
CA SER A 46 15.60 -25.89 -40.89
C SER A 46 15.41 -26.29 -39.44
N LYS A 47 15.64 -25.36 -38.47
CA LYS A 47 15.51 -25.63 -37.02
C LYS A 47 14.08 -25.52 -36.56
N SER A 48 13.75 -26.16 -35.43
CA SER A 48 12.41 -26.06 -34.82
C SER A 48 12.13 -24.62 -34.30
N GLY A 49 10.86 -24.24 -34.20
CA GLY A 49 10.45 -22.90 -33.77
C GLY A 49 10.94 -22.53 -32.38
N GLU A 50 11.02 -23.50 -31.44
CA GLU A 50 11.53 -23.31 -30.08
C GLU A 50 13.04 -22.97 -30.09
N VAL A 51 13.81 -23.63 -30.96
CA VAL A 51 15.25 -23.39 -31.11
C VAL A 51 15.49 -22.02 -31.73
N GLN A 52 14.75 -21.68 -32.77
CA GLN A 52 14.82 -20.35 -33.40
C GLN A 52 14.42 -19.24 -32.39
N TYR A 53 13.37 -19.49 -31.59
CA TYR A 53 12.92 -18.54 -30.57
C TYR A 53 14.00 -18.32 -29.50
N PHE A 54 14.62 -19.39 -28.99
CA PHE A 54 15.74 -19.28 -28.05
C PHE A 54 16.88 -18.45 -28.63
N ALA A 55 17.24 -18.70 -29.88
CA ALA A 55 18.32 -17.98 -30.55
C ALA A 55 17.98 -16.49 -30.75
N ALA A 56 16.75 -16.18 -31.19
CA ALA A 56 16.27 -14.80 -31.33
C ALA A 56 16.24 -14.06 -30.00
N ASN A 57 15.79 -14.74 -28.93
CA ASN A 57 15.80 -14.18 -27.60
C ASN A 57 17.23 -13.98 -27.08
N ALA A 58 18.14 -14.93 -27.29
CA ALA A 58 19.56 -14.79 -26.92
C ALA A 58 20.20 -13.58 -27.62
N LEU A 59 19.92 -13.40 -28.92
CA LEU A 59 20.42 -12.29 -29.71
C LEU A 59 19.89 -10.94 -29.20
N HIS A 60 18.60 -10.86 -28.91
CA HIS A 60 17.97 -9.66 -28.33
C HIS A 60 18.60 -9.31 -26.96
N GLU A 61 18.71 -10.29 -26.07
CA GLU A 61 19.35 -10.11 -24.75
C GLU A 61 20.81 -9.66 -24.86
N LYS A 62 21.59 -10.23 -25.78
CA LYS A 62 22.98 -9.84 -26.03
C LYS A 62 23.08 -8.39 -26.50
N ILE A 63 22.26 -8.00 -27.46
CA ILE A 63 22.22 -6.62 -27.98
C ILE A 63 21.78 -5.64 -26.89
N SER A 64 20.75 -5.98 -26.11
CA SER A 64 20.18 -5.08 -25.10
C SER A 64 21.11 -4.89 -23.92
N LYS A 65 21.75 -5.97 -23.39
CA LYS A 65 22.50 -5.96 -22.13
C LYS A 65 24.01 -5.98 -22.26
N GLN A 66 24.55 -6.47 -23.37
CA GLN A 66 25.99 -6.69 -23.56
C GLN A 66 26.51 -6.03 -24.85
N TRP A 67 25.93 -4.87 -25.20
CA TRP A 67 26.26 -4.11 -26.41
C TRP A 67 27.76 -3.76 -26.53
N GLU A 68 28.44 -3.54 -25.42
CA GLU A 68 29.85 -3.16 -25.36
C GLU A 68 30.80 -4.27 -25.88
N GLU A 69 30.30 -5.51 -25.98
CA GLU A 69 31.07 -6.63 -26.55
C GLU A 69 31.22 -6.55 -28.08
N VAL A 70 30.37 -5.75 -28.76
CA VAL A 70 30.39 -5.62 -30.23
C VAL A 70 31.29 -4.47 -30.66
N PRO A 71 32.37 -4.73 -31.41
CA PRO A 71 33.21 -3.66 -31.97
C PRO A 71 32.43 -2.82 -32.98
N LYS A 72 32.73 -1.53 -33.05
CA LYS A 72 32.07 -0.62 -34.00
C LYS A 72 32.24 -1.02 -35.47
N SER A 73 33.36 -1.71 -35.81
CA SER A 73 33.63 -2.27 -37.14
C SER A 73 32.58 -3.29 -37.56
N ASP A 74 31.98 -4.00 -36.62
CA ASP A 74 31.13 -5.14 -36.87
C ASP A 74 29.63 -4.78 -36.92
N TYR A 75 29.29 -3.52 -36.62
CA TYR A 75 27.90 -3.02 -36.61
C TYR A 75 27.20 -3.24 -37.96
N LEU A 76 27.89 -3.00 -39.05
CA LEU A 76 27.32 -3.17 -40.39
C LEU A 76 27.02 -4.66 -40.73
N ASP A 77 27.92 -5.55 -40.34
CA ASP A 77 27.75 -6.98 -40.51
C ASP A 77 26.59 -7.50 -39.66
N LEU A 78 26.58 -7.15 -38.40
CA LEU A 78 25.50 -7.53 -37.46
C LEU A 78 24.12 -7.06 -37.99
N ARG A 79 24.04 -5.81 -38.43
CA ARG A 79 22.83 -5.25 -39.00
C ARG A 79 22.35 -6.05 -40.24
N ASN A 80 23.26 -6.30 -41.16
CA ASN A 80 22.92 -7.00 -42.40
C ASN A 80 22.43 -8.43 -42.13
N ARG A 81 23.07 -9.16 -41.21
CA ARG A 81 22.63 -10.49 -40.79
C ARG A 81 21.24 -10.46 -40.14
N LEU A 82 20.95 -9.46 -39.32
CA LEU A 82 19.61 -9.30 -38.73
C LEU A 82 18.56 -9.13 -39.86
N PHE A 83 18.82 -8.30 -40.84
CA PHE A 83 17.89 -8.12 -41.97
C PHE A 83 17.75 -9.36 -42.86
N GLU A 84 18.79 -10.14 -43.06
CA GLU A 84 18.74 -11.39 -43.83
C GLU A 84 17.81 -12.39 -43.13
N VAL A 85 17.96 -12.59 -41.83
CA VAL A 85 17.13 -13.54 -41.06
C VAL A 85 15.67 -13.06 -40.98
N LEU A 86 15.42 -11.78 -40.85
CA LEU A 86 14.06 -11.19 -40.85
C LEU A 86 13.30 -11.40 -42.17
N LYS A 87 13.99 -11.48 -43.28
CA LYS A 87 13.37 -11.65 -44.62
C LYS A 87 13.10 -13.10 -44.99
N HIS A 88 13.44 -14.08 -44.15
CA HIS A 88 13.20 -15.48 -44.44
C HIS A 88 11.71 -15.81 -44.41
N PRO A 89 11.15 -16.36 -45.54
CA PRO A 89 9.77 -16.77 -45.57
C PRO A 89 9.54 -17.99 -44.65
N GLY A 90 8.41 -17.98 -43.93
CA GLY A 90 8.02 -19.10 -43.06
C GLY A 90 8.48 -19.02 -41.61
N THR A 91 9.13 -17.92 -41.18
CA THR A 91 9.46 -17.67 -39.77
C THR A 91 8.18 -17.54 -38.93
N SER A 92 8.09 -18.25 -37.82
CA SER A 92 6.90 -18.16 -36.95
C SER A 92 6.75 -16.74 -36.38
N THR A 93 5.51 -16.30 -36.14
CA THR A 93 5.20 -14.93 -35.65
C THR A 93 5.93 -14.60 -34.36
N VAL A 94 6.09 -15.59 -33.47
CA VAL A 94 6.77 -15.40 -32.18
C VAL A 94 8.28 -15.15 -32.34
N VAL A 95 8.93 -15.88 -33.24
CA VAL A 95 10.36 -15.71 -33.59
C VAL A 95 10.54 -14.35 -34.29
N LEU A 96 9.66 -14.03 -35.23
CA LEU A 96 9.69 -12.77 -35.94
C LEU A 96 9.59 -11.58 -34.99
N THR A 97 8.69 -11.63 -34.01
CA THR A 97 8.55 -10.57 -33.01
C THR A 97 9.85 -10.39 -32.22
N LYS A 98 10.52 -11.46 -31.82
CA LYS A 98 11.81 -11.38 -31.11
C LYS A 98 12.94 -10.82 -31.98
N LEU A 99 12.98 -11.18 -33.23
CA LEU A 99 13.94 -10.62 -34.19
C LEU A 99 13.69 -9.12 -34.46
N CYS A 100 12.42 -8.68 -34.53
CA CYS A 100 12.07 -7.26 -34.62
C CYS A 100 12.52 -6.50 -33.37
N GLN A 101 12.36 -7.08 -32.17
CA GLN A 101 12.88 -6.51 -30.92
C GLN A 101 14.42 -6.42 -30.95
N ALA A 102 15.11 -7.46 -31.42
CA ALA A 102 16.57 -7.44 -31.56
C ALA A 102 17.04 -6.35 -32.53
N LEU A 103 16.34 -6.14 -33.64
CA LEU A 103 16.66 -5.06 -34.62
C LEU A 103 16.35 -3.68 -34.01
N ALA A 104 15.24 -3.53 -33.27
CA ALA A 104 14.92 -2.29 -32.58
C ALA A 104 15.98 -1.93 -31.54
N ALA A 105 16.39 -2.91 -30.72
CA ALA A 105 17.47 -2.74 -29.73
C ALA A 105 18.79 -2.37 -30.41
N PHE A 106 19.15 -3.04 -31.51
CA PHE A 106 20.33 -2.71 -32.31
C PHE A 106 20.28 -1.27 -32.82
N SER A 107 19.16 -0.87 -33.41
CA SER A 107 18.99 0.47 -34.00
C SER A 107 19.13 1.57 -32.93
N MET A 108 18.58 1.34 -31.74
CA MET A 108 18.70 2.24 -30.61
C MET A 108 20.14 2.33 -30.09
N LYS A 109 20.81 1.19 -29.84
CA LYS A 109 22.17 1.16 -29.30
C LYS A 109 23.19 1.73 -30.29
N SER A 110 23.06 1.41 -31.59
CA SER A 110 23.92 1.94 -32.62
C SER A 110 23.77 3.45 -32.79
N SER A 111 22.55 3.98 -32.77
CA SER A 111 22.26 5.41 -32.84
C SER A 111 22.87 6.16 -31.63
N LEU A 112 22.72 5.64 -30.40
CA LEU A 112 23.30 6.24 -29.21
C LEU A 112 24.84 6.25 -29.21
N SER A 113 25.45 5.32 -29.92
CA SER A 113 26.92 5.19 -30.05
C SER A 113 27.54 6.08 -31.14
N GLN A 114 26.73 6.76 -31.94
CA GLN A 114 27.20 7.65 -33.01
C GLN A 114 27.54 9.05 -32.49
N SER A 115 28.38 9.79 -33.28
CA SER A 115 28.65 11.19 -32.99
C SER A 115 27.41 12.06 -33.18
N GLU A 116 27.35 13.21 -32.50
CA GLU A 116 26.18 14.11 -32.57
C GLU A 116 25.91 14.64 -34.00
N GLU A 117 26.95 14.81 -34.81
CA GLU A 117 26.81 15.22 -36.20
C GLU A 117 26.05 14.17 -37.04
N ARG A 118 26.42 12.87 -36.92
CA ARG A 118 25.72 11.79 -37.63
C ARG A 118 24.30 11.52 -37.10
N GLN A 119 24.07 11.73 -35.82
CA GLN A 119 22.73 11.64 -35.25
C GLN A 119 21.76 12.69 -35.80
N ARG A 120 22.28 13.83 -36.28
CA ARG A 120 21.49 14.90 -36.88
C ARG A 120 21.15 14.63 -38.37
N GLU A 121 21.94 13.81 -39.05
CA GLU A 121 21.76 13.54 -40.46
C GLU A 121 20.61 12.58 -40.78
N LYS A 122 20.50 11.45 -40.07
CA LYS A 122 19.43 10.46 -40.26
C LYS A 122 18.86 9.97 -38.96
N CYS A 123 17.55 9.76 -38.92
CA CYS A 123 16.90 9.10 -37.77
C CYS A 123 16.77 7.59 -37.98
N ILE A 124 16.52 6.84 -36.92
CA ILE A 124 16.39 5.36 -36.93
C ILE A 124 15.31 4.91 -37.92
N VAL A 125 14.18 5.63 -37.96
CA VAL A 125 13.03 5.30 -38.83
C VAL A 125 13.37 5.49 -40.28
N GLU A 126 14.14 6.53 -40.65
CA GLU A 126 14.58 6.76 -42.04
C GLU A 126 15.53 5.65 -42.52
N GLU A 127 16.46 5.21 -41.67
CA GLU A 127 17.33 4.07 -41.96
C GLU A 127 16.55 2.78 -42.17
N LEU A 128 15.54 2.52 -41.28
CA LEU A 128 14.70 1.33 -41.38
C LEU A 128 13.84 1.33 -42.66
N VAL A 129 13.28 2.49 -43.05
CA VAL A 129 12.48 2.63 -44.27
C VAL A 129 13.33 2.42 -45.54
N GLU A 130 14.58 2.86 -45.54
CA GLU A 130 15.50 2.60 -46.67
C GLU A 130 15.87 1.11 -46.77
N MET A 131 15.99 0.41 -45.66
CA MET A 131 16.38 -1.02 -45.63
C MET A 131 15.19 -1.98 -45.85
N LEU A 132 14.01 -1.56 -45.47
CA LEU A 132 12.74 -2.25 -45.61
C LEU A 132 11.80 -1.39 -46.48
N PRO A 133 11.99 -1.32 -47.80
CA PRO A 133 11.13 -0.53 -48.65
C PRO A 133 9.72 -1.09 -48.64
N TYR A 134 8.72 -0.23 -48.39
CA TYR A 134 7.30 -0.58 -48.22
C TYR A 134 6.60 -0.87 -49.58
N ASN A 135 7.17 -1.75 -50.38
CA ASN A 135 6.68 -2.12 -51.72
C ASN A 135 5.71 -3.31 -51.69
N SER A 136 5.59 -4.02 -50.58
CA SER A 136 4.66 -5.14 -50.38
C SER A 136 4.02 -5.12 -48.99
N PRO A 137 2.80 -5.68 -48.82
CA PRO A 137 2.14 -5.81 -47.52
C PRO A 137 3.01 -6.47 -46.45
N GLU A 138 3.82 -7.46 -46.85
CA GLU A 138 4.71 -8.20 -45.93
C GLU A 138 5.83 -7.30 -45.37
N THR A 139 6.48 -6.51 -46.23
CA THR A 139 7.54 -5.59 -45.80
C THR A 139 6.99 -4.42 -44.99
N VAL A 140 5.78 -3.95 -45.29
CA VAL A 140 5.06 -2.97 -44.46
C VAL A 140 4.76 -3.54 -43.07
N GLY A 141 4.23 -4.76 -42.98
CA GLY A 141 3.95 -5.43 -41.71
C GLY A 141 5.22 -5.66 -40.88
N LEU A 142 6.35 -6.02 -41.54
CA LEU A 142 7.63 -6.16 -40.85
C LEU A 142 8.13 -4.82 -40.31
N LEU A 143 8.06 -3.76 -41.11
CA LEU A 143 8.46 -2.43 -40.66
C LEU A 143 7.63 -1.94 -39.48
N LEU A 144 6.29 -2.12 -39.52
CA LEU A 144 5.41 -1.76 -38.42
C LEU A 144 5.78 -2.48 -37.11
N ARG A 145 6.09 -3.79 -37.16
CA ARG A 145 6.53 -4.57 -35.99
C ARG A 145 7.87 -4.08 -35.41
N VAL A 146 8.81 -3.69 -36.29
CA VAL A 146 10.07 -3.11 -35.82
C VAL A 146 9.84 -1.76 -35.16
N LEU A 147 9.01 -0.92 -35.78
CA LEU A 147 8.65 0.40 -35.22
C LEU A 147 7.88 0.30 -33.92
N GLU A 148 7.00 -0.70 -33.76
CA GLU A 148 6.29 -1.03 -32.51
C GLU A 148 7.27 -1.43 -31.40
N ALA A 149 8.36 -2.14 -31.74
CA ALA A 149 9.32 -2.61 -30.77
C ALA A 149 10.27 -1.51 -30.25
N ILE A 150 10.53 -0.44 -31.01
CA ILE A 150 11.46 0.65 -30.61
C ILE A 150 11.09 1.27 -29.25
N PRO A 151 9.83 1.65 -28.97
CA PRO A 151 9.42 2.19 -27.68
C PRO A 151 9.60 1.21 -26.52
N THR A 152 9.42 -0.10 -26.76
CA THR A 152 9.54 -1.12 -25.70
C THR A 152 10.98 -1.29 -25.25
N GLU A 153 11.95 -1.15 -26.12
CA GLU A 153 13.39 -1.20 -25.78
C GLU A 153 13.83 -0.04 -24.89
N VAL A 154 13.21 1.11 -25.03
CA VAL A 154 13.48 2.29 -24.21
C VAL A 154 12.87 2.14 -22.81
N ARG A 155 11.72 1.46 -22.67
CA ARG A 155 11.03 1.25 -21.38
C ARG A 155 11.77 0.30 -20.45
N SER A 156 12.53 -0.66 -20.97
CA SER A 156 13.26 -1.65 -20.17
C SER A 156 14.33 -1.02 -19.27
N ASP A 157 14.80 0.18 -19.56
CA ASP A 157 15.87 0.90 -18.84
C ASP A 157 15.35 1.93 -17.82
N LYS A 158 14.42 1.57 -16.91
CA LYS A 158 13.98 2.41 -15.75
C LYS A 158 13.44 3.82 -16.09
N PHE A 159 12.90 4.02 -17.27
CA PHE A 159 12.45 5.32 -17.78
C PHE A 159 11.17 5.86 -17.12
N HIS A 160 10.40 5.01 -16.44
CA HIS A 160 9.07 5.37 -15.91
C HIS A 160 9.12 6.43 -14.79
N ASN A 161 10.22 6.57 -14.07
CA ASN A 161 10.35 7.53 -12.96
C ASN A 161 10.86 8.92 -13.36
N VAL A 162 11.16 9.14 -14.63
CA VAL A 162 11.85 10.36 -15.08
C VAL A 162 10.95 11.30 -15.86
N LEU A 163 9.91 10.79 -16.48
CA LEU A 163 8.91 11.63 -17.16
C LEU A 163 7.98 12.38 -16.20
N GLU A 164 7.83 11.88 -14.97
CA GLU A 164 7.09 12.56 -13.89
C GLU A 164 7.92 13.65 -13.17
N CYS A 165 9.23 13.67 -13.30
CA CYS A 165 10.11 14.69 -12.72
C CYS A 165 10.19 15.97 -13.56
N ASN A 166 9.06 16.56 -13.90
CA ASN A 166 8.98 17.92 -14.48
C ASN A 166 9.00 19.02 -13.40
N ARG A 167 9.35 18.71 -12.15
CA ARG A 167 9.54 19.73 -11.11
C ARG A 167 11.02 20.00 -10.94
N HIS A 168 11.39 21.26 -11.00
CA HIS A 168 12.70 21.82 -10.66
C HIS A 168 13.14 21.34 -9.26
N THR A 169 13.63 20.12 -9.17
CA THR A 169 14.39 19.67 -8.02
C THR A 169 15.83 20.14 -8.25
N ASN A 170 16.36 20.91 -7.33
CA ASN A 170 17.76 21.29 -7.30
C ASN A 170 18.62 20.04 -7.39
N MET A 171 19.13 19.74 -8.60
CA MET A 171 20.06 18.66 -8.82
C MET A 171 21.36 19.00 -8.09
N GLN A 172 21.70 18.23 -7.06
CA GLN A 172 22.84 18.52 -6.18
C GLN A 172 24.09 17.73 -6.54
N THR A 173 24.00 16.74 -7.44
CA THR A 173 25.16 15.91 -7.80
C THR A 173 25.47 15.89 -9.30
N GLU A 174 26.77 15.80 -9.67
CA GLU A 174 27.20 15.65 -11.07
C GLU A 174 26.65 14.37 -11.72
N ALA A 175 26.50 13.29 -10.96
CA ALA A 175 25.94 12.04 -11.45
C ALA A 175 24.45 12.19 -11.86
N GLU A 176 23.65 12.92 -11.10
CA GLU A 176 22.25 13.23 -11.46
C GLU A 176 22.19 14.10 -12.72
N GLN A 177 23.10 15.05 -12.88
CA GLN A 177 23.18 15.90 -14.06
C GLN A 177 23.55 15.10 -15.32
N VAL A 178 24.51 14.19 -15.23
CA VAL A 178 24.91 13.31 -16.35
C VAL A 178 23.78 12.35 -16.73
N GLN A 179 23.10 11.80 -15.76
CA GLN A 179 21.94 10.93 -15.97
C GLN A 179 20.79 11.70 -16.63
N TRP A 180 20.49 12.90 -16.16
CA TRP A 180 19.48 13.78 -16.76
C TRP A 180 19.81 14.16 -18.22
N MET A 181 21.08 14.51 -18.52
CA MET A 181 21.50 14.80 -19.89
C MET A 181 21.33 13.60 -20.83
N LYS A 182 21.68 12.39 -20.36
CA LYS A 182 21.45 11.15 -21.15
C LYS A 182 19.98 10.95 -21.46
N MET A 183 19.12 11.20 -20.49
CA MET A 183 17.68 11.02 -20.62
C MET A 183 17.04 12.07 -21.51
N THR A 184 17.44 13.30 -21.42
CA THR A 184 16.98 14.38 -22.32
C THR A 184 17.37 14.07 -23.77
N LYS A 185 18.58 13.60 -24.00
CA LYS A 185 19.07 13.19 -25.33
C LYS A 185 18.27 12.00 -25.89
N GLN A 186 17.98 11.00 -25.07
CA GLN A 186 17.14 9.87 -25.50
C GLN A 186 15.72 10.32 -25.85
N ARG A 187 15.13 11.21 -25.06
CA ARG A 187 13.81 11.78 -25.33
C ARG A 187 13.78 12.54 -26.68
N GLU A 188 14.78 13.37 -26.94
CA GLU A 188 14.88 14.09 -28.22
C GLU A 188 14.97 13.14 -29.41
N ILE A 189 15.77 12.07 -29.29
CA ILE A 189 15.88 11.03 -30.30
C ILE A 189 14.50 10.37 -30.51
N MET A 190 13.78 10.04 -29.43
CA MET A 190 12.47 9.42 -29.53
C MET A 190 11.42 10.33 -30.17
N ILE A 191 11.35 11.60 -29.79
CA ILE A 191 10.43 12.57 -30.41
C ILE A 191 10.71 12.74 -31.90
N ARG A 192 11.98 12.79 -32.28
CA ARG A 192 12.37 12.90 -33.72
C ARG A 192 11.95 11.65 -34.49
N ASN A 193 12.18 10.46 -33.95
CA ASN A 193 11.74 9.20 -34.57
C ASN A 193 10.21 9.11 -34.63
N TRP A 194 9.51 9.53 -33.58
CA TRP A 194 8.05 9.59 -33.58
C TRP A 194 7.49 10.43 -34.70
N ARG A 195 8.03 11.63 -34.95
CA ARG A 195 7.55 12.48 -36.04
C ARG A 195 7.59 11.77 -37.41
N LYS A 196 8.62 10.98 -37.67
CA LYS A 196 8.74 10.19 -38.89
C LYS A 196 7.80 8.97 -38.87
N THR A 197 7.71 8.29 -37.77
CA THR A 197 6.76 7.18 -37.56
C THR A 197 5.32 7.66 -37.77
N ALA A 198 4.93 8.80 -37.22
CA ALA A 198 3.60 9.36 -37.35
C ALA A 198 3.22 9.65 -38.79
N CYS A 199 4.14 10.26 -39.56
CA CYS A 199 3.93 10.47 -41.02
C CYS A 199 3.79 9.16 -41.80
N PHE A 200 4.56 8.14 -41.41
CA PHE A 200 4.46 6.82 -42.03
C PHE A 200 3.13 6.14 -41.66
N LEU A 201 2.73 6.19 -40.39
CA LEU A 201 1.45 5.63 -39.93
C LEU A 201 0.26 6.31 -40.64
N GLU A 202 0.27 7.63 -40.79
CA GLU A 202 -0.76 8.36 -41.55
C GLU A 202 -0.86 7.85 -42.97
N GLN A 203 0.29 7.67 -43.67
CA GLN A 203 0.30 7.12 -45.04
C GLN A 203 -0.28 5.69 -45.08
N ILE A 204 0.04 4.85 -44.13
CA ILE A 204 -0.53 3.48 -44.03
C ILE A 204 -2.04 3.56 -43.84
N PHE A 205 -2.53 4.36 -42.90
CA PHE A 205 -3.96 4.51 -42.64
C PHE A 205 -4.73 5.07 -43.85
N LEU A 206 -4.10 5.92 -44.63
CA LEU A 206 -4.69 6.45 -45.88
C LEU A 206 -4.68 5.42 -47.02
N SER A 207 -3.65 4.56 -47.10
CA SER A 207 -3.51 3.57 -48.18
C SER A 207 -4.27 2.27 -47.91
N CYS A 208 -4.42 1.90 -46.64
CA CYS A 208 -5.12 0.71 -46.18
C CYS A 208 -6.56 1.07 -45.80
N SER A 209 -7.53 0.75 -46.63
CA SER A 209 -8.94 0.92 -46.30
C SER A 209 -9.41 -0.23 -45.37
N ILE A 210 -9.93 0.11 -44.20
CA ILE A 210 -10.52 -0.87 -43.28
C ILE A 210 -11.67 -1.61 -43.96
N GLY A 211 -11.67 -2.95 -43.82
CA GLY A 211 -12.76 -3.82 -44.35
C GLY A 211 -12.69 -4.21 -45.81
N ASN A 212 -11.68 -3.78 -46.59
CA ASN A 212 -11.55 -4.16 -47.99
C ASN A 212 -10.97 -5.57 -48.18
N THR A 213 -9.90 -5.92 -47.50
CA THR A 213 -9.30 -7.24 -47.51
C THR A 213 -8.78 -7.62 -46.11
N PRO A 214 -8.71 -8.93 -45.75
CA PRO A 214 -8.15 -9.35 -44.49
C PRO A 214 -6.70 -8.88 -44.26
N GLU A 215 -5.91 -8.79 -45.31
CA GLU A 215 -4.52 -8.31 -45.28
C GLU A 215 -4.44 -6.83 -44.97
N SER A 216 -5.31 -6.02 -45.56
CA SER A 216 -5.41 -4.59 -45.30
C SER A 216 -5.84 -4.31 -43.86
N GLU A 217 -6.78 -5.06 -43.33
CA GLU A 217 -7.25 -4.99 -41.96
C GLU A 217 -6.15 -5.36 -40.97
N ALA A 218 -5.40 -6.43 -41.22
CA ALA A 218 -4.27 -6.83 -40.39
C ALA A 218 -3.16 -5.77 -40.35
N LEU A 219 -2.83 -5.12 -41.50
CA LEU A 219 -1.88 -4.00 -41.54
C LEU A 219 -2.38 -2.78 -40.78
N TYR A 220 -3.67 -2.50 -40.90
CA TYR A 220 -4.30 -1.40 -40.17
C TYR A 220 -4.23 -1.62 -38.64
N LEU A 221 -4.52 -2.85 -38.18
CA LEU A 221 -4.40 -3.21 -36.78
C LEU A 221 -2.97 -3.09 -36.27
N LEU A 222 -1.97 -3.57 -37.05
CA LEU A 222 -0.57 -3.37 -36.71
C LEU A 222 -0.18 -1.89 -36.59
N GLY A 223 -0.76 -1.03 -37.45
CA GLY A 223 -0.60 0.42 -37.38
C GLY A 223 -1.14 1.01 -36.07
N VAL A 224 -2.31 0.51 -35.60
CA VAL A 224 -2.89 0.91 -34.32
C VAL A 224 -2.03 0.43 -33.16
N GLU A 225 -1.58 -0.83 -33.16
CA GLU A 225 -0.70 -1.39 -32.14
C GLU A 225 0.65 -0.64 -32.08
N CYS A 226 1.22 -0.31 -33.23
CA CYS A 226 2.41 0.53 -33.32
C CYS A 226 2.14 1.93 -32.72
N THR A 227 1.02 2.55 -33.07
CA THR A 227 0.62 3.85 -32.48
C THR A 227 0.52 3.77 -30.97
N LEU A 228 -0.13 2.74 -30.43
CA LEU A 228 -0.26 2.48 -29.01
C LEU A 228 1.10 2.36 -28.31
N SER A 229 2.02 1.59 -28.89
CA SER A 229 3.36 1.42 -28.35
C SER A 229 4.11 2.75 -28.21
N TRP A 230 4.00 3.63 -29.20
CA TRP A 230 4.59 4.97 -29.15
C TRP A 230 3.89 5.90 -28.17
N LEU A 231 2.56 5.94 -28.14
CA LEU A 231 1.79 6.75 -27.21
C LEU A 231 2.16 6.42 -25.74
N ARG A 232 2.42 5.17 -25.46
CA ARG A 232 2.86 4.70 -24.13
C ARG A 232 4.20 5.27 -23.64
N ILE A 233 4.99 5.93 -24.48
CA ILE A 233 6.17 6.71 -24.04
C ILE A 233 5.74 7.97 -23.27
N GLY A 234 4.55 8.50 -23.56
CA GLY A 234 4.00 9.73 -23.00
C GLY A 234 4.56 11.01 -23.64
N GLN A 235 3.85 12.12 -23.47
CA GLN A 235 4.25 13.48 -23.87
C GLN A 235 4.73 13.63 -25.33
N LEU A 236 4.10 12.92 -26.24
CA LEU A 236 4.35 13.10 -27.69
C LEU A 236 3.72 14.42 -28.18
N PRO A 237 4.29 15.09 -29.21
CA PRO A 237 3.75 16.34 -29.72
C PRO A 237 2.35 16.15 -30.32
N LEU A 238 1.36 16.94 -29.87
CA LEU A 238 -0.04 16.86 -30.33
C LEU A 238 -0.22 17.18 -31.82
N ASP A 239 0.64 18.01 -32.40
CA ASP A 239 0.64 18.33 -33.83
C ASP A 239 0.86 17.09 -34.73
N THR A 240 1.57 16.10 -34.20
CA THR A 240 1.84 14.84 -34.91
C THR A 240 0.78 13.77 -34.67
N ILE A 241 0.02 13.85 -33.58
CA ILE A 241 -1.08 12.95 -33.25
C ILE A 241 -2.35 13.35 -34.01
N GLY A 242 -2.55 14.65 -34.25
CA GLY A 242 -3.73 15.20 -34.90
C GLY A 242 -4.12 14.52 -36.24
N PRO A 243 -3.20 14.26 -37.16
CA PRO A 243 -3.49 13.54 -38.40
C PRO A 243 -3.93 12.06 -38.21
N ILE A 244 -3.46 11.42 -37.11
CA ILE A 244 -3.76 10.01 -36.79
C ILE A 244 -5.13 9.88 -36.11
N TYR A 245 -5.55 10.86 -35.32
CA TYR A 245 -6.75 10.81 -34.52
C TYR A 245 -8.04 10.43 -35.28
N PRO A 246 -8.35 10.97 -36.48
CA PRO A 246 -9.53 10.55 -37.23
C PRO A 246 -9.53 9.07 -37.63
N HIS A 247 -8.34 8.52 -37.89
CA HIS A 247 -8.18 7.10 -38.20
C HIS A 247 -8.43 6.20 -37.00
N LEU A 248 -8.05 6.64 -35.78
CA LEU A 248 -8.39 5.94 -34.53
C LEU A 248 -9.90 5.94 -34.27
N LEU A 249 -10.61 7.06 -34.55
CA LEU A 249 -12.07 7.09 -34.43
C LEU A 249 -12.75 6.15 -35.44
N LEU A 250 -12.28 6.08 -36.68
CA LEU A 250 -12.79 5.14 -37.68
C LEU A 250 -12.54 3.69 -37.29
N SER A 251 -11.36 3.41 -36.72
CA SER A 251 -11.02 2.07 -36.19
C SER A 251 -11.94 1.65 -35.07
N ALA A 252 -12.22 2.57 -34.14
CA ALA A 252 -13.12 2.32 -33.03
C ALA A 252 -14.52 1.90 -33.53
N ALA A 253 -15.05 2.61 -34.52
CA ALA A 253 -16.36 2.28 -35.10
C ALA A 253 -16.36 0.93 -35.86
N HIS A 254 -15.21 0.53 -36.43
CA HIS A 254 -15.08 -0.70 -37.22
C HIS A 254 -14.95 -1.95 -36.34
N PHE A 255 -14.12 -1.90 -35.31
CA PHE A 255 -13.81 -3.08 -34.47
C PHE A 255 -14.87 -3.41 -33.39
N ILE A 256 -16.07 -2.83 -33.44
CA ILE A 256 -17.17 -3.20 -32.54
C ILE A 256 -17.55 -4.66 -32.78
N PRO A 257 -17.69 -5.50 -31.72
CA PRO A 257 -18.12 -6.87 -31.86
C PRO A 257 -19.52 -6.94 -32.51
N LYS A 258 -19.65 -7.73 -33.58
CA LYS A 258 -20.96 -8.07 -34.12
C LYS A 258 -21.67 -9.01 -33.14
N LYS A 259 -22.99 -8.93 -33.05
CA LYS A 259 -23.86 -9.59 -32.03
C LYS A 259 -23.57 -11.09 -31.79
N ASP A 260 -22.89 -11.77 -32.70
CA ASP A 260 -22.63 -13.21 -32.63
C ASP A 260 -21.23 -13.56 -32.04
N ASP A 261 -20.33 -12.60 -31.83
CA ASP A 261 -18.94 -12.78 -31.36
C ASP A 261 -18.73 -12.32 -29.90
N LEU A 262 -19.66 -12.58 -29.00
CA LEU A 262 -19.66 -12.07 -27.63
C LEU A 262 -18.63 -12.73 -26.69
N GLU A 263 -17.92 -13.77 -27.10
CA GLU A 263 -16.98 -14.53 -26.22
C GLU A 263 -15.48 -14.41 -26.63
N GLY A 264 -15.15 -13.66 -27.68
CA GLY A 264 -13.76 -13.45 -28.10
C GLY A 264 -13.17 -12.13 -27.62
N GLU A 265 -11.98 -12.15 -27.01
CA GLU A 265 -11.18 -10.93 -26.76
C GLU A 265 -10.97 -10.19 -28.10
N ASN A 266 -11.57 -9.01 -28.24
CA ASN A 266 -11.41 -8.19 -29.44
C ASN A 266 -10.17 -7.29 -29.29
N ARG A 267 -9.00 -7.87 -29.53
CA ARG A 267 -7.70 -7.19 -29.44
C ARG A 267 -7.65 -5.88 -30.24
N GLY A 268 -8.36 -5.81 -31.36
CA GLY A 268 -8.41 -4.59 -32.16
C GLY A 268 -9.13 -3.45 -31.45
N LEU A 269 -10.28 -3.73 -30.84
CA LEU A 269 -11.04 -2.74 -30.09
C LEU A 269 -10.28 -2.27 -28.85
N GLU A 270 -9.67 -3.18 -28.10
CA GLU A 270 -8.86 -2.82 -26.92
C GLU A 270 -7.68 -1.91 -27.28
N ALA A 271 -6.92 -2.26 -28.32
CA ALA A 271 -5.80 -1.43 -28.76
C ALA A 271 -6.24 -0.03 -29.19
N VAL A 272 -7.38 0.09 -29.86
CA VAL A 272 -7.93 1.39 -30.27
C VAL A 272 -8.43 2.19 -29.06
N GLN A 273 -9.11 1.53 -28.13
CA GLN A 273 -9.60 2.17 -26.90
C GLN A 273 -8.44 2.71 -26.06
N ASP A 274 -7.37 1.93 -25.90
CA ASP A 274 -6.14 2.38 -25.24
C ASP A 274 -5.52 3.60 -25.95
N CYS A 275 -5.41 3.56 -27.29
CA CYS A 275 -4.91 4.69 -28.08
C CYS A 275 -5.76 5.95 -27.84
N LEU A 276 -7.07 5.83 -28.00
CA LEU A 276 -7.98 6.96 -27.84
C LEU A 276 -7.91 7.52 -26.41
N THR A 277 -7.91 6.66 -25.41
CA THR A 277 -7.77 7.08 -24.00
C THR A 277 -6.48 7.89 -23.81
N MET A 278 -5.34 7.40 -24.28
CA MET A 278 -4.07 8.12 -24.15
C MET A 278 -4.04 9.45 -24.91
N VAL A 279 -4.70 9.52 -26.07
CA VAL A 279 -4.78 10.74 -26.86
C VAL A 279 -5.69 11.77 -26.20
N VAL A 280 -6.89 11.38 -25.78
CA VAL A 280 -7.86 12.33 -25.19
C VAL A 280 -7.50 12.77 -23.78
N THR A 281 -6.69 12.00 -23.06
CA THR A 281 -6.16 12.36 -21.72
C THR A 281 -4.79 13.05 -21.77
N HIS A 282 -4.32 13.43 -22.95
CA HIS A 282 -2.99 14.05 -23.10
C HIS A 282 -2.88 15.35 -22.30
N SER A 283 -1.85 15.46 -21.45
CA SER A 283 -1.68 16.54 -20.49
C SER A 283 -1.54 17.95 -21.08
N GLU A 284 -1.22 18.07 -22.38
CA GLU A 284 -1.11 19.37 -23.08
C GLU A 284 -2.39 19.76 -23.85
N LEU A 285 -3.37 18.84 -23.93
CA LEU A 285 -4.56 19.07 -24.76
C LEU A 285 -5.40 20.24 -24.25
N TYR A 286 -5.48 20.42 -22.93
CA TYR A 286 -6.21 21.54 -22.32
C TYR A 286 -5.67 22.94 -22.69
N LYS A 287 -4.39 23.02 -23.11
CA LYS A 287 -3.75 24.27 -23.56
C LYS A 287 -4.13 24.67 -24.98
N LEU A 288 -4.76 23.78 -25.74
CA LEU A 288 -5.13 23.96 -27.14
C LEU A 288 -6.66 23.85 -27.32
N PRO A 289 -7.44 24.88 -26.95
CA PRO A 289 -8.90 24.80 -26.90
C PRO A 289 -9.55 24.38 -28.22
N GLN A 290 -9.03 24.86 -29.34
CA GLN A 290 -9.60 24.51 -30.68
C GLN A 290 -9.42 23.01 -30.95
N LEU A 291 -8.25 22.44 -30.66
CA LEU A 291 -7.96 21.03 -30.85
C LEU A 291 -8.78 20.16 -29.84
N PHE A 292 -8.85 20.59 -28.60
CA PHE A 292 -9.64 19.96 -27.56
C PHE A 292 -11.12 19.79 -27.98
N TRP A 293 -11.75 20.88 -28.39
CA TRP A 293 -13.15 20.83 -28.80
C TRP A 293 -13.37 20.08 -30.12
N HIS A 294 -12.41 20.17 -31.05
CA HIS A 294 -12.45 19.40 -32.27
C HIS A 294 -12.39 17.90 -32.01
N TRP A 295 -11.49 17.45 -31.13
CA TRP A 295 -11.35 16.04 -30.78
C TRP A 295 -12.53 15.56 -29.95
N GLY A 296 -12.98 16.33 -28.97
CA GLY A 296 -14.16 16.02 -28.16
C GLY A 296 -15.41 15.85 -29.02
N LYS A 297 -15.66 16.76 -29.98
CA LYS A 297 -16.77 16.64 -30.92
C LYS A 297 -16.66 15.40 -31.81
N GLY A 298 -15.46 15.11 -32.30
CA GLY A 298 -15.21 13.88 -33.06
C GLY A 298 -15.51 12.62 -32.28
N LEU A 299 -15.08 12.56 -31.03
CA LEU A 299 -15.37 11.45 -30.12
C LEU A 299 -16.87 11.27 -29.88
N ILE A 300 -17.57 12.35 -29.55
CA ILE A 300 -19.02 12.33 -29.34
C ILE A 300 -19.78 11.86 -30.59
N CYS A 301 -19.44 12.39 -31.76
CA CYS A 301 -20.08 11.97 -33.01
C CYS A 301 -19.84 10.49 -33.35
N MET A 302 -18.66 9.97 -33.08
CA MET A 302 -18.34 8.54 -33.24
C MET A 302 -19.21 7.69 -32.29
N VAL A 303 -19.30 8.10 -31.03
CA VAL A 303 -20.10 7.41 -30.00
C VAL A 303 -21.59 7.40 -30.33
N GLU A 304 -22.12 8.51 -30.84
CA GLU A 304 -23.53 8.61 -31.31
C GLU A 304 -23.82 7.61 -32.45
N GLN A 305 -22.89 7.41 -33.36
CA GLN A 305 -23.06 6.50 -34.49
C GLN A 305 -22.87 5.03 -34.13
N SER A 306 -22.02 4.75 -33.18
CA SER A 306 -21.52 3.40 -32.83
C SER A 306 -22.17 2.80 -31.59
N GLY A 307 -22.85 3.60 -30.78
CA GLY A 307 -23.45 3.23 -29.50
C GLY A 307 -22.52 3.46 -28.31
N ALA A 308 -23.01 4.24 -27.34
CA ALA A 308 -22.23 4.69 -26.17
C ALA A 308 -21.71 3.55 -25.30
N GLN A 309 -22.43 2.43 -25.25
CA GLN A 309 -22.13 1.30 -24.36
C GLN A 309 -20.72 0.69 -24.52
N HIS A 310 -20.05 0.92 -25.65
CA HIS A 310 -18.72 0.38 -25.93
C HIS A 310 -17.61 1.37 -25.54
N TYR A 311 -17.96 2.62 -25.17
CA TYR A 311 -16.98 3.71 -25.05
C TYR A 311 -17.09 4.48 -23.73
N TYR A 312 -17.87 4.00 -22.75
CA TYR A 312 -18.01 4.69 -21.46
C TYR A 312 -16.68 4.94 -20.76
N GLU A 313 -15.72 4.02 -20.86
CA GLU A 313 -14.39 4.18 -20.28
C GLU A 313 -13.62 5.37 -20.90
N ILE A 314 -13.64 5.49 -22.23
CA ILE A 314 -12.98 6.60 -22.93
C ILE A 314 -13.68 7.92 -22.61
N LEU A 315 -15.02 7.92 -22.62
CA LEU A 315 -15.82 9.11 -22.28
C LEU A 315 -15.54 9.57 -20.86
N THR A 316 -15.45 8.63 -19.92
CA THR A 316 -15.10 8.92 -18.52
C THR A 316 -13.69 9.47 -18.41
N ALA A 317 -12.70 8.81 -19.03
CA ALA A 317 -11.32 9.26 -19.01
C ALA A 317 -11.17 10.68 -19.62
N PHE A 318 -11.87 10.95 -20.73
CA PHE A 318 -11.91 12.30 -21.32
C PHE A 318 -12.55 13.31 -20.37
N GLY A 319 -13.68 12.94 -19.74
CA GLY A 319 -14.38 13.74 -18.76
C GLY A 319 -13.54 14.07 -17.55
N GLU A 320 -12.88 13.07 -16.95
CA GLU A 320 -12.00 13.23 -15.80
C GLU A 320 -10.79 14.13 -16.08
N ALA A 321 -10.11 13.89 -17.22
CA ALA A 321 -8.93 14.65 -17.59
C ALA A 321 -9.23 16.13 -17.86
N HIS A 322 -10.46 16.45 -18.25
CA HIS A 322 -10.86 17.77 -18.71
C HIS A 322 -12.13 18.33 -18.03
N SER A 323 -12.46 17.81 -16.86
CA SER A 323 -13.65 18.20 -16.07
C SER A 323 -13.81 19.71 -15.91
N ARG A 324 -12.72 20.43 -15.66
CA ARG A 324 -12.72 21.89 -15.55
C ARG A 324 -13.13 22.59 -16.86
N ASN A 325 -12.63 22.16 -18.01
CA ASN A 325 -12.99 22.74 -19.30
C ASN A 325 -14.46 22.45 -19.67
N ILE A 326 -14.93 21.26 -19.33
CA ILE A 326 -16.32 20.83 -19.49
C ILE A 326 -17.21 21.71 -18.59
N LEU A 327 -16.85 21.86 -17.32
CA LEU A 327 -17.59 22.70 -16.38
C LEU A 327 -17.70 24.16 -16.85
N LEU A 328 -16.57 24.75 -17.24
CA LEU A 328 -16.56 26.14 -17.72
C LEU A 328 -17.41 26.30 -18.97
N SER A 329 -17.46 25.32 -19.86
CA SER A 329 -18.32 25.39 -21.06
C SER A 329 -19.82 25.34 -20.75
N LEU A 330 -20.22 24.69 -19.64
CA LEU A 330 -21.63 24.63 -19.23
C LEU A 330 -22.16 25.99 -18.77
N ILE A 331 -21.31 26.79 -18.14
CA ILE A 331 -21.65 28.13 -17.63
C ILE A 331 -21.36 29.25 -18.64
N ASP A 332 -20.65 28.93 -19.73
CA ASP A 332 -20.36 29.90 -20.79
C ASP A 332 -21.63 30.26 -21.56
N ASN A 333 -21.91 31.56 -21.67
CA ASN A 333 -23.07 32.11 -22.37
C ASN A 333 -22.70 32.77 -23.71
N ASP A 334 -21.42 32.65 -24.15
CA ASP A 334 -21.02 33.19 -25.45
C ASP A 334 -21.70 32.44 -26.59
N PRO A 335 -22.41 33.11 -27.50
CA PRO A 335 -23.03 32.47 -28.66
C PRO A 335 -22.06 31.74 -29.57
N ASN A 336 -20.79 32.11 -29.58
CA ASN A 336 -19.76 31.47 -30.39
C ASN A 336 -19.32 30.12 -29.81
N HIS A 337 -19.59 29.85 -28.53
CA HIS A 337 -19.21 28.63 -27.83
C HIS A 337 -20.39 27.66 -27.62
N GLN A 338 -21.49 27.87 -28.27
CA GLN A 338 -22.69 26.99 -28.19
C GLN A 338 -22.37 25.53 -28.55
N ASP A 339 -21.51 25.28 -29.51
CA ASP A 339 -21.06 23.95 -29.91
C ASP A 339 -20.28 23.26 -28.77
N HIS A 340 -19.44 24.01 -28.02
CA HIS A 340 -18.69 23.48 -26.87
C HIS A 340 -19.65 23.06 -25.75
N LYS A 341 -20.60 23.91 -25.42
CA LYS A 341 -21.65 23.64 -24.42
C LYS A 341 -22.46 22.41 -24.81
N ARG A 342 -22.85 22.28 -26.07
CA ARG A 342 -23.58 21.13 -26.58
C ARG A 342 -22.77 19.83 -26.47
N THR A 343 -21.48 19.85 -26.83
CA THR A 343 -20.58 18.70 -26.72
C THR A 343 -20.45 18.24 -25.26
N SER A 344 -20.30 19.17 -24.32
CA SER A 344 -20.25 18.86 -22.89
C SER A 344 -21.56 18.29 -22.35
N GLN A 345 -22.70 18.84 -22.79
CA GLN A 345 -24.01 18.32 -22.41
C GLN A 345 -24.23 16.90 -22.93
N GLN A 346 -23.83 16.59 -24.17
CA GLN A 346 -23.89 15.24 -24.73
C GLN A 346 -22.99 14.26 -23.98
N LEU A 347 -21.76 14.65 -23.66
CA LEU A 347 -20.86 13.83 -22.84
C LEU A 347 -21.51 13.47 -21.49
N ILE A 348 -22.02 14.48 -20.79
CA ILE A 348 -22.68 14.31 -19.49
C ILE A 348 -23.90 13.39 -19.60
N GLU A 349 -24.69 13.56 -20.67
CA GLU A 349 -25.87 12.71 -20.90
C GLU A 349 -25.45 11.24 -21.10
N PHE A 350 -24.38 10.94 -21.85
CA PHE A 350 -23.88 9.58 -21.99
C PHE A 350 -23.40 8.99 -20.67
N LEU A 351 -22.70 9.78 -19.84
CA LEU A 351 -22.22 9.33 -18.54
C LEU A 351 -23.36 9.14 -17.52
N LEU A 352 -24.44 9.94 -17.61
CA LEU A 352 -25.67 9.71 -16.85
C LEU A 352 -26.36 8.42 -17.30
N GLN A 353 -26.48 8.19 -18.60
CA GLN A 353 -27.05 6.94 -19.12
C GLN A 353 -26.24 5.71 -18.68
N CYS A 354 -24.92 5.84 -18.57
CA CYS A 354 -24.07 4.81 -18.00
C CYS A 354 -24.42 4.53 -16.53
N SER A 355 -24.53 5.57 -15.72
CA SER A 355 -24.91 5.44 -14.31
C SER A 355 -26.34 4.92 -14.10
N GLU A 356 -27.25 5.21 -15.04
CA GLU A 356 -28.64 4.78 -15.06
C GLU A 356 -28.87 3.41 -15.72
N GLN A 357 -27.81 2.74 -16.19
CA GLN A 357 -27.92 1.47 -16.91
C GLN A 357 -28.90 0.51 -16.24
N GLU A 358 -29.84 -0.05 -17.00
CA GLU A 358 -30.78 -1.02 -16.48
C GLU A 358 -30.09 -2.30 -15.98
N GLY A 359 -30.66 -2.93 -14.96
CA GLY A 359 -30.13 -4.14 -14.37
C GLY A 359 -29.43 -3.90 -13.03
N ARG A 360 -29.04 -4.99 -12.38
CA ARG A 360 -28.31 -5.00 -11.11
C ARG A 360 -26.83 -5.24 -11.30
N TYR A 361 -26.04 -4.38 -10.70
CA TYR A 361 -24.61 -4.60 -10.61
C TYR A 361 -24.29 -5.72 -9.58
N PRO A 362 -23.31 -6.62 -9.81
CA PRO A 362 -22.55 -6.85 -11.05
C PRO A 362 -23.15 -7.96 -11.93
N VAL A 363 -24.33 -8.50 -11.57
CA VAL A 363 -24.89 -9.73 -12.15
C VAL A 363 -25.51 -9.47 -13.54
N GLU A 364 -26.28 -8.39 -13.66
CA GLU A 364 -27.01 -8.04 -14.89
C GLU A 364 -26.30 -6.95 -15.70
N GLU A 365 -25.52 -6.08 -15.01
CA GLU A 365 -24.71 -5.05 -15.65
C GLU A 365 -23.42 -4.80 -14.85
N LYS A 366 -22.38 -4.25 -15.50
CA LYS A 366 -21.06 -4.01 -14.89
C LYS A 366 -20.50 -2.61 -15.18
N ARG A 367 -21.32 -1.70 -15.69
CA ARG A 367 -20.83 -0.44 -16.25
C ARG A 367 -21.21 0.79 -15.43
N SER A 368 -22.27 0.74 -14.64
CA SER A 368 -22.79 1.91 -13.92
C SER A 368 -21.80 2.57 -12.95
N CYS A 369 -20.74 1.86 -12.55
CA CYS A 369 -19.65 2.39 -11.72
C CYS A 369 -18.57 3.17 -12.52
N ILE A 370 -18.50 2.98 -13.84
CA ILE A 370 -17.43 3.59 -14.67
C ILE A 370 -17.35 5.12 -14.48
N PRO A 371 -18.45 5.89 -14.46
CA PRO A 371 -18.37 7.35 -14.38
C PRO A 371 -18.13 7.94 -12.99
N PHE A 372 -17.91 7.15 -11.94
CA PHE A 372 -17.80 7.67 -10.57
C PHE A 372 -16.65 8.66 -10.39
N GLY A 373 -15.50 8.38 -11.02
CA GLY A 373 -14.36 9.29 -11.02
C GLY A 373 -14.66 10.64 -11.70
N PHE A 374 -15.41 10.62 -12.78
CA PHE A 374 -15.84 11.86 -13.45
C PHE A 374 -16.78 12.71 -12.56
N TRP A 375 -17.73 12.08 -11.87
CA TRP A 375 -18.63 12.80 -10.95
C TRP A 375 -17.86 13.44 -9.80
N TYR A 376 -16.85 12.76 -9.30
CA TYR A 376 -15.92 13.34 -8.33
C TYR A 376 -15.18 14.55 -8.91
N ALA A 377 -14.52 14.41 -10.07
CA ALA A 377 -13.72 15.46 -10.66
C ALA A 377 -14.57 16.73 -10.97
N LEU A 378 -15.77 16.53 -11.48
CA LEU A 378 -16.65 17.64 -11.87
C LEU A 378 -17.11 18.48 -10.67
N GLN A 379 -17.45 17.84 -9.53
CA GLN A 379 -17.83 18.57 -8.32
C GLN A 379 -16.63 19.21 -7.61
N ASP A 380 -15.46 18.58 -7.68
CA ASP A 380 -14.22 19.09 -7.08
C ASP A 380 -13.76 20.36 -7.82
N ASP A 381 -13.80 20.32 -9.15
CA ASP A 381 -13.53 21.50 -9.97
C ASP A 381 -14.52 22.66 -9.69
N MET A 382 -15.83 22.37 -9.50
CA MET A 382 -16.81 23.36 -9.07
C MET A 382 -16.40 24.01 -7.75
N ALA A 383 -15.96 23.22 -6.78
CA ALA A 383 -15.57 23.72 -5.47
C ALA A 383 -14.31 24.62 -5.51
N THR A 384 -13.45 24.42 -6.53
CA THR A 384 -12.23 25.23 -6.72
C THR A 384 -12.44 26.54 -7.49
N LEU A 385 -13.64 26.79 -8.04
CA LEU A 385 -13.96 28.05 -8.71
C LEU A 385 -14.20 29.18 -7.72
N ASP A 386 -13.74 30.38 -8.08
CA ASP A 386 -14.04 31.59 -7.30
C ASP A 386 -15.47 32.09 -7.55
N PRO A 387 -16.14 32.68 -6.54
CA PRO A 387 -17.41 33.35 -6.75
C PRO A 387 -17.29 34.52 -7.79
N PRO A 388 -18.29 34.75 -8.68
CA PRO A 388 -19.60 34.06 -8.73
C PRO A 388 -19.65 32.80 -9.58
N LEU A 389 -18.55 32.37 -10.20
CA LEU A 389 -18.52 31.23 -11.13
C LEU A 389 -18.91 29.90 -10.46
N ASN A 390 -18.55 29.70 -9.20
CA ASN A 390 -18.95 28.49 -8.48
C ASN A 390 -20.47 28.44 -8.23
N GLU A 391 -21.12 29.55 -8.02
CA GLU A 391 -22.59 29.64 -7.85
C GLU A 391 -23.29 29.31 -9.18
N GLU A 392 -22.82 29.86 -10.30
CA GLU A 392 -23.34 29.58 -11.63
C GLU A 392 -23.13 28.10 -11.99
N ALA A 393 -21.96 27.55 -11.67
CA ALA A 393 -21.66 26.14 -11.86
C ALA A 393 -22.59 25.24 -11.02
N ALA A 394 -22.81 25.57 -9.76
CA ALA A 394 -23.73 24.85 -8.89
C ALA A 394 -25.16 24.83 -9.45
N VAL A 395 -25.65 25.94 -9.97
CA VAL A 395 -26.97 26.03 -10.62
C VAL A 395 -27.03 25.16 -11.88
N ALA A 396 -25.98 25.15 -12.70
CA ALA A 396 -25.94 24.36 -13.91
C ALA A 396 -25.85 22.85 -13.62
N LEU A 397 -25.12 22.46 -12.58
CA LEU A 397 -24.92 21.05 -12.19
C LEU A 397 -26.08 20.48 -11.37
N LYS A 398 -26.86 21.30 -10.70
CA LYS A 398 -27.92 20.85 -9.81
C LYS A 398 -28.89 19.84 -10.44
N PRO A 399 -29.46 20.03 -11.64
CA PRO A 399 -30.36 19.06 -12.25
C PRO A 399 -29.65 17.74 -12.62
N ILE A 400 -28.37 17.83 -12.99
CA ILE A 400 -27.53 16.66 -13.35
C ILE A 400 -27.33 15.79 -12.11
N TYR A 401 -26.85 16.36 -11.01
CA TYR A 401 -26.58 15.65 -9.78
C TYR A 401 -27.84 15.19 -9.05
N ALA A 402 -28.97 15.88 -9.22
CA ALA A 402 -30.27 15.42 -8.73
C ALA A 402 -30.72 14.13 -9.46
N ARG A 403 -30.56 14.07 -10.80
CA ARG A 403 -30.83 12.87 -11.59
C ARG A 403 -29.86 11.75 -11.24
N LEU A 404 -28.57 12.05 -11.09
CA LEU A 404 -27.56 11.09 -10.65
C LEU A 404 -27.91 10.50 -9.27
N ALA A 405 -28.23 11.33 -8.29
CA ALA A 405 -28.60 10.88 -6.94
C ALA A 405 -29.82 9.93 -6.96
N HIS A 406 -30.83 10.25 -7.78
CA HIS A 406 -31.98 9.34 -7.95
C HIS A 406 -31.59 7.98 -8.54
N ALA A 407 -30.72 7.97 -9.56
CA ALA A 407 -30.18 6.74 -10.14
C ALA A 407 -29.40 5.93 -9.10
N LEU A 408 -28.52 6.56 -8.33
CA LEU A 408 -27.69 5.93 -7.31
C LEU A 408 -28.51 5.33 -6.17
N LEU A 409 -29.57 6.01 -5.70
CA LEU A 409 -30.51 5.47 -4.71
C LEU A 409 -31.17 4.18 -5.23
N LYS A 410 -31.61 4.17 -6.49
CA LYS A 410 -32.18 2.97 -7.12
C LYS A 410 -31.16 1.86 -7.27
N LYS A 411 -29.95 2.17 -7.70
CA LYS A 411 -28.87 1.21 -7.91
C LYS A 411 -28.31 0.60 -6.62
N SER A 412 -28.43 1.30 -5.49
CA SER A 412 -27.97 0.79 -4.19
C SER A 412 -28.94 -0.19 -3.53
N THR A 413 -30.11 -0.45 -4.12
CA THR A 413 -31.13 -1.35 -3.53
C THR A 413 -30.64 -2.78 -3.42
N LEU A 414 -30.86 -3.40 -2.25
CA LEU A 414 -30.52 -4.80 -2.01
C LEU A 414 -31.42 -5.76 -2.81
N PRO A 415 -30.93 -6.95 -3.19
CA PRO A 415 -31.73 -7.93 -3.90
C PRO A 415 -32.88 -8.46 -3.02
N SER A 416 -34.13 -8.46 -3.56
CA SER A 416 -35.32 -8.93 -2.84
C SER A 416 -35.39 -10.46 -2.81
N LEU A 417 -34.82 -11.15 -3.78
CA LEU A 417 -34.91 -12.61 -3.92
C LEU A 417 -33.48 -13.21 -3.81
N PRO A 418 -33.32 -14.37 -3.15
CA PRO A 418 -32.02 -15.02 -2.99
C PRO A 418 -31.29 -15.30 -4.30
N GLY A 419 -32.00 -15.62 -5.38
CA GLY A 419 -31.41 -15.88 -6.70
C GLY A 419 -30.87 -14.64 -7.42
N GLN A 420 -31.25 -13.45 -6.98
CA GLN A 420 -30.75 -12.17 -7.56
C GLN A 420 -29.44 -11.70 -6.97
N ALA A 421 -28.97 -12.33 -5.90
CA ALA A 421 -27.74 -11.93 -5.18
C ALA A 421 -26.43 -12.44 -5.81
N GLY A 422 -26.52 -13.28 -6.85
CA GLY A 422 -25.35 -13.88 -7.47
C GLY A 422 -24.57 -14.84 -6.55
N ASN A 423 -23.34 -15.13 -6.91
CA ASN A 423 -22.42 -15.95 -6.13
C ASN A 423 -21.76 -15.15 -4.98
N SER A 424 -20.77 -15.72 -4.29
CA SER A 424 -20.04 -15.07 -3.20
C SER A 424 -19.21 -13.87 -3.66
N GLU A 425 -18.63 -13.95 -4.84
CA GLU A 425 -17.83 -12.89 -5.45
C GLU A 425 -18.71 -11.73 -5.90
N ASP A 426 -19.86 -12.02 -6.51
CA ASP A 426 -20.83 -11.00 -6.92
C ASP A 426 -21.35 -10.19 -5.72
N ARG A 427 -21.59 -10.86 -4.58
CA ARG A 427 -22.00 -10.18 -3.34
C ARG A 427 -20.92 -9.25 -2.79
N GLU A 428 -19.66 -9.65 -2.86
CA GLU A 428 -18.55 -8.79 -2.43
C GLU A 428 -18.35 -7.62 -3.41
N LEU A 429 -18.42 -7.85 -4.71
CA LEU A 429 -18.40 -6.78 -5.71
C LEU A 429 -19.56 -5.79 -5.51
N PHE A 430 -20.76 -6.27 -5.21
CA PHE A 430 -21.89 -5.40 -4.91
C PHE A 430 -21.68 -4.61 -3.60
N ARG A 431 -21.08 -5.21 -2.58
CA ARG A 431 -20.72 -4.51 -1.35
C ARG A 431 -19.75 -3.36 -1.61
N CYS A 432 -18.70 -3.59 -2.42
CA CYS A 432 -17.76 -2.54 -2.83
C CYS A 432 -18.47 -1.46 -3.65
N TYR A 433 -19.28 -1.87 -4.62
CA TYR A 433 -20.08 -0.95 -5.44
C TYR A 433 -20.97 -0.03 -4.58
N ARG A 434 -21.66 -0.57 -3.56
CA ARG A 434 -22.46 0.25 -2.64
C ARG A 434 -21.60 1.25 -1.84
N GLN A 435 -20.34 0.93 -1.56
CA GLN A 435 -19.43 1.88 -0.94
C GLN A 435 -19.11 3.03 -1.92
N ASP A 436 -18.79 2.72 -3.17
CA ASP A 436 -18.53 3.73 -4.21
C ASP A 436 -19.78 4.60 -4.48
N VAL A 437 -20.99 4.00 -4.44
CA VAL A 437 -22.25 4.74 -4.49
C VAL A 437 -22.41 5.69 -3.30
N ALA A 438 -22.07 5.24 -2.09
CA ALA A 438 -22.12 6.08 -0.88
C ALA A 438 -21.19 7.29 -1.01
N ASP A 439 -19.97 7.09 -1.49
CA ASP A 439 -19.01 8.17 -1.74
C ASP A 439 -19.52 9.13 -2.83
N THR A 440 -20.13 8.59 -3.89
CA THR A 440 -20.70 9.41 -4.97
C THR A 440 -21.93 10.20 -4.50
N LEU A 441 -22.73 9.69 -3.56
CA LEU A 441 -23.81 10.44 -2.93
C LEU A 441 -23.29 11.61 -2.09
N ILE A 442 -22.09 11.51 -1.51
CA ILE A 442 -21.42 12.64 -0.87
C ILE A 442 -21.10 13.73 -1.89
N TYR A 443 -20.64 13.34 -3.09
CA TYR A 443 -20.41 14.29 -4.17
C TYR A 443 -21.72 14.95 -4.64
N CYS A 444 -22.79 14.18 -4.72
CA CYS A 444 -24.12 14.73 -4.99
C CYS A 444 -24.53 15.76 -3.93
N TYR A 445 -24.33 15.45 -2.64
CA TYR A 445 -24.62 16.39 -1.56
C TYR A 445 -23.85 17.72 -1.70
N ASN A 446 -22.59 17.69 -2.09
CA ASN A 446 -21.79 18.91 -2.28
C ASN A 446 -22.42 19.87 -3.30
N VAL A 447 -23.18 19.34 -4.27
CA VAL A 447 -23.84 20.13 -5.33
C VAL A 447 -25.29 20.46 -4.99
N ILE A 448 -26.10 19.46 -4.60
CA ILE A 448 -27.55 19.63 -4.40
C ILE A 448 -27.95 19.85 -2.93
N GLN A 449 -27.02 19.72 -2.01
CA GLN A 449 -27.16 20.00 -0.58
C GLN A 449 -28.44 19.40 0.05
N GLN A 450 -29.35 20.25 0.59
CA GLN A 450 -30.56 19.80 1.28
C GLN A 450 -31.49 18.99 0.38
N ASP A 451 -31.45 19.14 -0.94
CA ASP A 451 -32.35 18.43 -1.84
C ASP A 451 -32.12 16.91 -1.78
N LEU A 452 -30.89 16.47 -1.50
CA LEU A 452 -30.61 15.04 -1.28
C LEU A 452 -31.33 14.52 -0.02
N PHE A 453 -31.32 15.29 1.08
CA PHE A 453 -32.06 14.90 2.30
C PHE A 453 -33.58 14.88 2.07
N ILE A 454 -34.11 15.81 1.26
CA ILE A 454 -35.50 15.82 0.89
C ILE A 454 -35.86 14.54 0.09
N MET A 455 -35.02 14.14 -0.86
CA MET A 455 -35.22 12.91 -1.63
C MET A 455 -35.22 11.67 -0.72
N ILE A 456 -34.24 11.55 0.18
CA ILE A 456 -34.16 10.47 1.16
C ILE A 456 -35.38 10.46 2.08
N GLY A 457 -35.73 11.62 2.62
CA GLY A 457 -36.92 11.78 3.50
C GLY A 457 -38.24 11.44 2.81
N GLN A 458 -38.42 11.81 1.56
CA GLN A 458 -39.58 11.46 0.76
C GLN A 458 -39.68 9.94 0.55
N GLN A 459 -38.57 9.25 0.31
CA GLN A 459 -38.57 7.81 0.16
C GLN A 459 -38.91 7.08 1.47
N LEU A 460 -38.42 7.58 2.61
CA LEU A 460 -38.71 7.04 3.94
C LEU A 460 -40.13 7.36 4.44
N SER A 461 -40.74 8.48 4.00
CA SER A 461 -42.06 8.92 4.44
C SER A 461 -43.23 8.33 3.62
N GLN A 462 -42.91 7.53 2.59
CA GLN A 462 -43.98 6.81 1.84
C GLN A 462 -44.73 5.82 2.74
N PRO A 463 -46.00 5.56 2.50
CA PRO A 463 -46.77 4.57 3.28
C PRO A 463 -46.08 3.20 3.24
N GLN A 464 -45.76 2.66 4.42
CA GLN A 464 -45.04 1.40 4.57
C GLN A 464 -46.00 0.18 4.61
N GLU A 465 -47.14 0.27 3.92
CA GLU A 465 -48.12 -0.82 3.81
C GLU A 465 -47.64 -1.97 2.93
N ASP A 466 -46.79 -1.66 1.97
CA ASP A 466 -46.21 -2.64 1.05
C ASP A 466 -44.80 -3.09 1.50
N VAL A 467 -44.77 -4.21 2.21
CA VAL A 467 -43.51 -4.81 2.71
C VAL A 467 -42.53 -5.14 1.58
N SER A 468 -42.98 -5.29 0.33
CA SER A 468 -42.10 -5.58 -0.81
C SER A 468 -41.14 -4.45 -1.15
N LYS A 469 -41.43 -3.22 -0.73
CA LYS A 469 -40.58 -2.02 -0.96
C LYS A 469 -39.42 -1.85 0.05
N TRP A 470 -39.20 -2.83 0.90
CA TRP A 470 -38.08 -2.77 1.87
C TRP A 470 -36.70 -2.46 1.27
N PRO A 471 -36.33 -2.89 0.02
CA PRO A 471 -35.03 -2.55 -0.53
C PRO A 471 -34.87 -1.04 -0.78
N GLU A 472 -35.93 -0.34 -1.11
CA GLU A 472 -35.91 1.11 -1.29
C GLU A 472 -35.78 1.82 0.05
N VAL A 473 -36.42 1.33 1.10
CA VAL A 473 -36.30 1.86 2.47
C VAL A 473 -34.87 1.66 2.98
N GLU A 474 -34.34 0.46 2.79
CA GLU A 474 -32.93 0.16 3.19
C GLU A 474 -31.92 1.03 2.44
N ALA A 475 -32.11 1.21 1.11
CA ALA A 475 -31.25 2.07 0.30
C ALA A 475 -31.29 3.53 0.77
N ALA A 476 -32.44 4.04 1.17
CA ALA A 476 -32.58 5.39 1.73
C ALA A 476 -31.87 5.52 3.09
N ILE A 477 -31.97 4.51 3.95
CA ILE A 477 -31.22 4.47 5.22
C ILE A 477 -29.72 4.40 4.97
N HIS A 478 -29.27 3.59 4.02
CA HIS A 478 -27.88 3.49 3.63
C HIS A 478 -27.32 4.83 3.09
N ALA A 479 -28.08 5.50 2.24
CA ALA A 479 -27.73 6.83 1.76
C ALA A 479 -27.65 7.87 2.89
N PHE A 480 -28.59 7.86 3.82
CA PHE A 480 -28.58 8.72 4.99
C PHE A 480 -27.34 8.47 5.86
N LYS A 481 -27.00 7.19 6.07
CA LYS A 481 -25.78 6.80 6.78
C LYS A 481 -24.51 7.37 6.13
N ALA A 482 -24.41 7.29 4.79
CA ALA A 482 -23.25 7.79 4.04
C ALA A 482 -22.98 9.31 4.25
N LEU A 483 -24.02 10.07 4.56
CA LEU A 483 -23.93 11.52 4.76
C LEU A 483 -23.58 11.92 6.21
N CYS A 484 -23.35 10.97 7.11
CA CYS A 484 -23.14 11.24 8.52
C CYS A 484 -21.92 12.14 8.78
N ASP A 485 -20.77 11.82 8.17
CA ASP A 485 -19.52 12.56 8.40
C ASP A 485 -19.64 14.05 8.03
N ILE A 486 -20.43 14.36 7.02
CA ILE A 486 -20.67 15.73 6.58
C ILE A 486 -21.59 16.46 7.54
N CYS A 487 -22.56 15.77 8.11
CA CYS A 487 -23.58 16.37 8.99
C CYS A 487 -23.12 16.58 10.42
N THR A 488 -22.18 15.80 10.92
CA THR A 488 -21.68 15.89 12.31
C THR A 488 -20.92 17.18 12.61
N PHE A 489 -20.24 17.76 11.62
CA PHE A 489 -19.46 18.98 11.78
C PHE A 489 -20.27 20.29 11.68
N LYS A 490 -21.44 20.26 11.10
CA LYS A 490 -22.34 21.42 10.97
C LYS A 490 -23.68 21.08 11.59
N PHE A 491 -24.15 21.85 12.55
CA PHE A 491 -25.46 21.82 13.21
C PHE A 491 -26.46 20.83 12.60
N VAL A 492 -27.12 19.99 13.45
CA VAL A 492 -28.21 19.12 13.02
C VAL A 492 -29.21 19.92 12.20
N GLN A 493 -29.10 19.84 10.89
CA GLN A 493 -30.00 20.58 10.00
C GLN A 493 -31.42 20.06 10.18
N PRO A 494 -32.44 20.86 9.97
CA PRO A 494 -33.84 20.42 10.17
C PRO A 494 -34.20 19.15 9.40
N TYR A 495 -33.61 18.97 8.23
CA TYR A 495 -33.82 17.79 7.38
C TYR A 495 -33.22 16.51 7.99
N THR A 496 -32.02 16.59 8.58
CA THR A 496 -31.40 15.47 9.29
C THR A 496 -32.25 15.06 10.50
N ALA A 497 -32.77 16.04 11.25
CA ALA A 497 -33.68 15.79 12.37
C ALA A 497 -34.97 15.13 11.91
N ALA A 498 -35.56 15.56 10.81
CA ALA A 498 -36.78 14.95 10.25
C ALA A 498 -36.54 13.48 9.84
N ILE A 499 -35.40 13.16 9.23
CA ILE A 499 -35.06 11.77 8.88
C ILE A 499 -34.83 10.93 10.14
N LEU A 500 -34.13 11.46 11.16
CA LEU A 500 -33.96 10.77 12.44
C LEU A 500 -35.33 10.51 13.12
N ASP A 501 -36.25 11.46 13.06
CA ASP A 501 -37.63 11.27 13.58
C ASP A 501 -38.35 10.15 12.84
N LEU A 502 -38.22 10.04 11.53
CA LEU A 502 -38.77 8.91 10.76
C LEU A 502 -38.15 7.58 11.17
N LEU A 503 -36.81 7.51 11.25
CA LEU A 503 -36.08 6.29 11.60
C LEU A 503 -36.39 5.81 13.02
N LEU A 504 -36.55 6.74 13.98
CA LEU A 504 -36.81 6.44 15.37
C LEU A 504 -38.30 6.38 15.74
N SER A 505 -39.17 6.51 14.76
CA SER A 505 -40.61 6.42 14.96
C SER A 505 -41.15 5.00 14.68
N THR A 506 -42.40 4.77 15.01
CA THR A 506 -43.11 3.53 14.63
C THR A 506 -43.56 3.49 13.17
N HIS A 507 -43.26 4.52 12.39
CA HIS A 507 -43.56 4.60 10.97
C HIS A 507 -42.92 3.49 10.15
N ILE A 508 -41.68 3.10 10.50
CA ILE A 508 -40.96 1.99 9.87
C ILE A 508 -41.18 0.73 10.69
N PRO A 509 -41.90 -0.28 10.17
CA PRO A 509 -42.22 -1.50 10.90
C PRO A 509 -41.05 -2.50 10.85
N TYR A 510 -39.96 -2.23 11.57
CA TYR A 510 -38.70 -3.03 11.54
C TYR A 510 -38.92 -4.53 11.81
N GLN A 511 -39.94 -4.89 12.59
CA GLN A 511 -40.27 -6.29 12.89
C GLN A 511 -40.89 -7.03 11.70
N MET A 512 -41.49 -6.31 10.74
CA MET A 512 -42.09 -6.88 9.54
C MET A 512 -41.12 -6.94 8.35
N TYR A 513 -40.05 -6.15 8.39
CA TYR A 513 -39.08 -6.08 7.33
C TYR A 513 -37.96 -7.13 7.51
N PRO A 514 -37.24 -7.48 6.40
CA PRO A 514 -36.05 -8.27 6.49
C PRO A 514 -35.01 -7.61 7.42
N ARG A 515 -34.19 -8.44 8.05
CA ARG A 515 -33.15 -8.05 9.01
C ARG A 515 -32.16 -6.98 8.50
N GLU A 516 -31.97 -6.95 7.18
CA GLU A 516 -31.08 -6.00 6.48
C GLU A 516 -31.48 -4.55 6.77
N VAL A 517 -32.76 -4.26 6.82
CA VAL A 517 -33.27 -2.91 7.15
C VAL A 517 -32.91 -2.51 8.58
N LEU A 518 -33.11 -3.43 9.53
CA LEU A 518 -32.75 -3.20 10.93
C LEU A 518 -31.23 -3.05 11.12
N CYS A 519 -30.44 -3.84 10.38
CA CYS A 519 -28.96 -3.71 10.36
C CYS A 519 -28.53 -2.31 9.90
N SER A 520 -29.08 -1.84 8.78
CA SER A 520 -28.76 -0.53 8.23
C SER A 520 -29.23 0.60 9.14
N ALA A 521 -30.40 0.45 9.76
CA ALA A 521 -30.92 1.41 10.74
C ALA A 521 -30.03 1.49 11.99
N CYS A 522 -29.67 0.36 12.59
CA CYS A 522 -28.72 0.34 13.73
C CYS A 522 -27.40 0.98 13.35
N SER A 523 -26.83 0.64 12.18
CA SER A 523 -25.58 1.25 11.72
C SER A 523 -25.70 2.75 11.57
N ALA A 524 -26.77 3.25 10.95
CA ALA A 524 -27.01 4.67 10.81
C ALA A 524 -27.12 5.39 12.17
N ILE A 525 -27.84 4.81 13.12
CA ILE A 525 -27.97 5.37 14.48
C ILE A 525 -26.61 5.43 15.19
N GLY A 526 -25.76 4.42 15.01
CA GLY A 526 -24.41 4.42 15.56
C GLY A 526 -23.56 5.57 15.01
N ASP A 527 -23.55 5.74 13.69
CA ASP A 527 -22.81 6.83 13.03
C ASP A 527 -23.33 8.21 13.44
N TYR A 528 -24.64 8.39 13.63
CA TYR A 528 -25.24 9.61 14.13
C TYR A 528 -25.21 9.80 15.67
N ALA A 529 -24.53 8.96 16.42
CA ALA A 529 -24.48 9.01 17.89
C ALA A 529 -24.09 10.40 18.44
N VAL A 530 -23.15 11.08 17.81
CA VAL A 530 -22.74 12.47 18.17
C VAL A 530 -23.92 13.45 18.06
N GLY A 531 -24.75 13.29 17.04
CA GLY A 531 -25.97 14.10 16.84
C GLY A 531 -27.05 13.77 17.86
N ILE A 532 -27.23 12.49 18.17
CA ILE A 532 -28.20 11.99 19.17
C ILE A 532 -27.80 12.45 20.58
N ALA A 533 -26.51 12.49 20.91
CA ALA A 533 -26.03 12.97 22.20
C ALA A 533 -26.44 14.43 22.51
N LYS A 534 -26.61 15.24 21.47
CA LYS A 534 -27.06 16.64 21.61
C LYS A 534 -28.55 16.81 21.85
N LYS A 535 -29.34 15.76 21.66
CA LYS A 535 -30.81 15.74 21.80
C LYS A 535 -31.25 14.53 22.61
N PRO A 536 -31.37 14.63 23.94
CA PRO A 536 -31.74 13.51 24.81
C PRO A 536 -33.05 12.81 24.43
N GLU A 537 -33.98 13.50 23.77
CA GLU A 537 -35.25 12.95 23.30
C GLU A 537 -35.12 11.83 22.23
N TYR A 538 -33.96 11.82 21.51
CA TYR A 538 -33.67 10.75 20.55
C TYR A 538 -33.02 9.53 21.23
N LEU A 539 -32.32 9.74 22.34
CA LEU A 539 -31.51 8.72 22.97
C LEU A 539 -32.32 7.50 23.39
N GLU A 540 -33.46 7.68 24.05
CA GLU A 540 -34.30 6.57 24.50
C GLU A 540 -34.84 5.75 23.32
N ARG A 541 -35.32 6.45 22.26
CA ARG A 541 -35.83 5.78 21.06
C ARG A 541 -34.70 5.05 20.28
N ALA A 542 -33.51 5.65 20.21
CA ALA A 542 -32.35 5.04 19.59
C ALA A 542 -31.92 3.77 20.33
N LEU A 543 -31.90 3.81 21.66
CA LEU A 543 -31.61 2.64 22.48
C LEU A 543 -32.64 1.54 22.31
N GLN A 544 -33.94 1.87 22.22
CA GLN A 544 -35.01 0.88 21.95
C GLN A 544 -34.76 0.17 20.61
N LEU A 545 -34.38 0.92 19.56
CA LEU A 545 -34.07 0.33 18.27
C LEU A 545 -32.83 -0.56 18.31
N VAL A 546 -31.78 -0.11 19.00
CA VAL A 546 -30.56 -0.89 19.16
C VAL A 546 -30.78 -2.16 19.97
N ILE A 547 -31.57 -2.09 21.05
CA ILE A 547 -31.98 -3.27 21.85
C ILE A 547 -32.77 -4.25 20.97
N LEU A 548 -33.69 -3.75 20.15
CA LEU A 548 -34.39 -4.59 19.17
C LEU A 548 -33.39 -5.30 18.26
N GLY A 549 -32.39 -4.59 17.73
CA GLY A 549 -31.34 -5.18 16.90
C GLY A 549 -30.49 -6.24 17.61
N LEU A 550 -30.20 -6.05 18.90
CA LEU A 550 -29.44 -7.00 19.71
C LEU A 550 -30.23 -8.29 20.01
N THR A 551 -31.55 -8.20 20.09
CA THR A 551 -32.41 -9.31 20.55
C THR A 551 -33.14 -10.03 19.43
N SER A 552 -33.22 -9.44 18.21
CA SER A 552 -34.02 -9.99 17.09
C SER A 552 -33.34 -11.18 16.42
N SER A 553 -32.06 -11.07 16.09
CA SER A 553 -31.31 -12.16 15.45
C SER A 553 -29.79 -12.04 15.63
N PRO A 554 -29.05 -13.16 15.51
CA PRO A 554 -27.58 -13.11 15.55
C PRO A 554 -26.98 -12.24 14.45
N GLU A 555 -27.62 -12.11 13.31
CA GLU A 555 -27.14 -11.35 12.16
C GLU A 555 -27.32 -9.83 12.33
N THR A 556 -28.28 -9.37 13.14
CA THR A 556 -28.46 -7.95 13.45
C THR A 556 -27.54 -7.47 14.58
N ALA A 557 -27.09 -8.39 15.42
CA ALA A 557 -26.27 -8.11 16.59
C ALA A 557 -24.95 -7.39 16.29
N PRO A 558 -24.21 -7.67 15.20
CA PRO A 558 -23.00 -6.93 14.84
C PRO A 558 -23.23 -5.42 14.67
N ALA A 559 -24.25 -5.04 13.94
CA ALA A 559 -24.61 -3.64 13.71
C ALA A 559 -25.12 -2.98 15.01
N ALA A 560 -26.00 -3.66 15.73
CA ALA A 560 -26.57 -3.16 16.97
C ALA A 560 -25.54 -3.00 18.09
N SER A 561 -24.61 -3.95 18.24
CA SER A 561 -23.52 -3.87 19.22
C SER A 561 -22.54 -2.73 18.92
N MET A 562 -22.28 -2.44 17.60
CA MET A 562 -21.49 -1.30 17.20
C MET A 562 -22.19 0.01 17.54
N ALA A 563 -23.48 0.12 17.21
CA ALA A 563 -24.30 1.29 17.53
C ALA A 563 -24.34 1.56 19.05
N LEU A 564 -24.53 0.52 19.86
CA LEU A 564 -24.52 0.67 21.31
C LEU A 564 -23.16 1.16 21.83
N LYS A 565 -22.07 0.61 21.29
CA LYS A 565 -20.72 1.06 21.63
C LYS A 565 -20.52 2.54 21.30
N ASP A 566 -20.97 2.99 20.10
CA ASP A 566 -20.80 4.38 19.66
C ASP A 566 -21.70 5.32 20.46
N ILE A 567 -22.96 4.95 20.76
CA ILE A 567 -23.83 5.71 21.67
C ILE A 567 -23.20 5.83 23.06
N CYS A 568 -22.69 4.73 23.65
CA CYS A 568 -22.04 4.76 24.96
C CYS A 568 -20.75 5.58 24.96
N ARG A 569 -20.06 5.71 23.83
CA ARG A 569 -18.88 6.57 23.71
C ARG A 569 -19.21 8.04 23.70
N GLU A 570 -20.30 8.43 23.05
CA GLU A 570 -20.66 9.84 22.80
C GLU A 570 -21.62 10.43 23.83
N CYS A 571 -22.38 9.59 24.55
CA CYS A 571 -23.49 10.00 25.42
C CYS A 571 -23.24 9.76 26.91
N ASP A 572 -21.97 9.69 27.39
CA ASP A 572 -21.58 9.29 28.76
C ASP A 572 -22.51 9.87 29.87
N ASP A 573 -22.65 11.20 29.93
CA ASP A 573 -23.38 11.86 31.03
C ASP A 573 -24.91 11.69 30.95
N THR A 574 -25.46 11.54 29.75
CA THR A 574 -26.90 11.44 29.53
C THR A 574 -27.42 10.02 29.74
N LEU A 575 -26.54 9.02 29.74
CA LEU A 575 -26.87 7.61 29.95
C LEU A 575 -27.02 7.20 31.41
N ALA A 576 -26.52 8.00 32.35
CA ALA A 576 -26.53 7.64 33.77
C ALA A 576 -27.88 7.13 34.33
N PRO A 577 -29.05 7.76 34.02
CA PRO A 577 -30.34 7.25 34.49
C PRO A 577 -30.73 5.89 33.89
N LEU A 578 -30.27 5.56 32.68
CA LEU A 578 -30.57 4.37 31.92
C LEU A 578 -29.53 3.26 32.11
N ALA A 579 -28.39 3.58 32.72
CA ALA A 579 -27.26 2.67 32.85
C ALA A 579 -27.59 1.33 33.56
N PRO A 580 -28.33 1.27 34.65
CA PRO A 580 -28.65 0.00 35.30
C PRO A 580 -29.44 -0.94 34.39
N SER A 581 -30.46 -0.44 33.72
CA SER A 581 -31.31 -1.22 32.79
C SER A 581 -30.50 -1.72 31.57
N LEU A 582 -29.65 -0.86 31.02
CA LEU A 582 -28.78 -1.21 29.88
C LEU A 582 -27.74 -2.26 30.28
N LEU A 583 -27.14 -2.16 31.46
CA LEU A 583 -26.19 -3.14 31.98
C LEU A 583 -26.83 -4.50 32.18
N GLU A 584 -28.09 -4.54 32.63
CA GLU A 584 -28.85 -5.77 32.76
C GLU A 584 -29.11 -6.38 31.36
N THR A 585 -29.54 -5.58 30.39
CA THR A 585 -29.74 -6.01 28.99
C THR A 585 -28.46 -6.53 28.37
N ILE A 586 -27.35 -5.84 28.56
CA ILE A 586 -26.02 -6.28 28.04
C ILE A 586 -25.66 -7.62 28.70
N SER A 587 -25.82 -7.76 30.00
CA SER A 587 -25.49 -9.00 30.73
C SER A 587 -26.33 -10.18 30.23
N GLN A 588 -27.63 -9.98 30.00
CA GLN A 588 -28.52 -11.00 29.41
C GLN A 588 -28.12 -11.34 27.97
N THR A 589 -27.81 -10.32 27.17
CA THR A 589 -27.44 -10.47 25.76
C THR A 589 -26.10 -11.20 25.59
N LEU A 590 -25.11 -10.91 26.43
CA LEU A 590 -23.82 -11.62 26.46
C LEU A 590 -24.00 -13.14 26.67
N ASN A 591 -25.07 -13.59 27.31
CA ASN A 591 -25.37 -15.02 27.49
C ASN A 591 -25.71 -15.73 26.17
N ASN A 592 -26.15 -15.00 25.17
CA ASN A 592 -26.58 -15.56 23.88
C ASN A 592 -25.45 -15.61 22.84
N PHE A 593 -24.31 -14.94 23.08
CA PHE A 593 -23.21 -14.91 22.14
C PHE A 593 -22.12 -15.94 22.49
N THR A 594 -21.61 -16.60 21.47
CA THR A 594 -20.43 -17.45 21.58
C THR A 594 -19.17 -16.60 21.76
N SER A 595 -18.29 -17.00 22.67
CA SER A 595 -17.02 -16.30 22.92
C SER A 595 -16.15 -16.25 21.66
N GLY A 596 -15.87 -15.07 21.17
CA GLY A 596 -14.97 -14.85 20.03
C GLY A 596 -15.48 -13.91 18.96
N GLY A 597 -16.75 -13.54 18.99
CA GLY A 597 -17.30 -12.51 18.10
C GLY A 597 -16.89 -11.09 18.53
N GLY A 598 -16.75 -10.17 17.57
CA GLY A 598 -16.52 -8.75 17.84
C GLY A 598 -17.63 -8.11 18.68
N GLU A 599 -18.84 -8.69 18.69
CA GLU A 599 -20.01 -8.25 19.42
C GLU A 599 -19.78 -8.25 20.94
N GLY A 600 -19.21 -9.33 21.48
CA GLY A 600 -18.89 -9.44 22.90
C GLY A 600 -17.94 -8.34 23.35
N LEU A 601 -16.90 -8.04 22.58
CA LEU A 601 -15.95 -6.97 22.88
C LEU A 601 -16.63 -5.59 22.87
N ARG A 602 -17.54 -5.33 21.92
CA ARG A 602 -18.28 -4.08 21.83
C ARG A 602 -19.26 -3.91 22.99
N LEU A 603 -19.95 -4.98 23.37
CA LEU A 603 -20.84 -4.98 24.52
C LEU A 603 -20.08 -4.78 25.84
N MET A 604 -18.90 -5.38 25.99
CA MET A 604 -18.04 -5.15 27.16
C MET A 604 -17.52 -3.70 27.21
N TYR A 605 -17.19 -3.13 26.05
CA TYR A 605 -16.87 -1.71 25.96
C TYR A 605 -18.03 -0.82 26.43
N ALA A 606 -19.23 -1.07 25.93
CA ALA A 606 -20.44 -0.35 26.33
C ALA A 606 -20.68 -0.49 27.85
N ALA A 607 -20.56 -1.72 28.39
CA ALA A 607 -20.71 -1.99 29.81
C ALA A 607 -19.69 -1.22 30.64
N SER A 608 -18.41 -1.17 30.19
CA SER A 608 -17.35 -0.44 30.92
C SER A 608 -17.62 1.07 30.99
N LYS A 609 -18.17 1.65 29.91
CA LYS A 609 -18.59 3.04 29.88
C LYS A 609 -19.79 3.31 30.80
N LEU A 610 -20.80 2.46 30.75
CA LEU A 610 -21.97 2.58 31.60
C LEU A 610 -21.64 2.41 33.12
N LEU A 611 -20.75 1.50 33.47
CA LEU A 611 -20.30 1.33 34.83
C LEU A 611 -19.68 2.61 35.43
N LYS A 612 -18.95 3.36 34.59
CA LYS A 612 -18.35 4.63 34.98
C LYS A 612 -19.38 5.69 35.39
N THR A 613 -20.59 5.64 34.80
CA THR A 613 -21.67 6.63 35.06
C THR A 613 -22.47 6.33 36.34
N LEU A 614 -22.33 5.14 36.95
CA LEU A 614 -23.04 4.78 38.14
C LEU A 614 -22.53 5.57 39.37
N PRO A 615 -23.45 6.05 40.24
CA PRO A 615 -23.11 7.01 41.32
C PRO A 615 -22.37 6.41 42.48
N THR A 616 -22.55 5.10 42.75
CA THR A 616 -21.97 4.44 43.94
C THR A 616 -21.09 3.28 43.57
N HIS A 617 -20.00 3.08 44.37
CA HIS A 617 -19.10 1.94 44.14
C HIS A 617 -19.82 0.59 44.33
N GLU A 618 -20.79 0.50 45.26
CA GLU A 618 -21.56 -0.73 45.48
C GLU A 618 -22.39 -1.11 44.25
N GLU A 619 -23.04 -0.15 43.62
CA GLU A 619 -23.77 -0.39 42.36
C GLU A 619 -22.83 -0.77 41.23
N GLN A 620 -21.66 -0.10 41.14
CA GLN A 620 -20.64 -0.47 40.15
C GLN A 620 -20.19 -1.92 40.31
N VAL A 621 -19.88 -2.36 41.56
CA VAL A 621 -19.46 -3.74 41.86
C VAL A 621 -20.55 -4.73 41.51
N LYS A 622 -21.82 -4.47 41.92
CA LYS A 622 -22.95 -5.34 41.63
C LYS A 622 -23.11 -5.61 40.14
N HIS A 623 -23.10 -4.56 39.32
CA HIS A 623 -23.27 -4.70 37.87
C HIS A 623 -22.03 -5.25 37.17
N LEU A 624 -20.82 -4.94 37.72
CA LEU A 624 -19.57 -5.55 37.27
C LEU A 624 -19.60 -7.06 37.47
N GLU A 625 -19.96 -7.55 38.65
CA GLU A 625 -20.04 -8.99 38.96
C GLU A 625 -21.02 -9.70 38.02
N ALA A 626 -22.16 -9.08 37.71
CA ALA A 626 -23.12 -9.62 36.74
C ALA A 626 -22.56 -9.70 35.33
N THR A 627 -21.73 -8.71 34.92
CA THR A 627 -21.19 -8.63 33.54
C THR A 627 -19.98 -9.54 33.36
N ILE A 628 -19.00 -9.53 34.29
CA ILE A 628 -17.75 -10.30 34.13
C ILE A 628 -17.84 -11.71 34.73
N GLY A 629 -18.80 -11.96 35.63
CA GLY A 629 -18.95 -13.24 36.31
C GLY A 629 -19.03 -14.44 35.40
N ARG A 630 -19.73 -14.27 34.27
CA ARG A 630 -19.77 -15.30 33.23
C ARG A 630 -18.41 -15.55 32.60
N CYS A 631 -17.66 -14.50 32.22
CA CYS A 631 -16.34 -14.65 31.63
C CYS A 631 -15.40 -15.39 32.58
N LEU A 632 -15.48 -15.06 33.88
CA LEU A 632 -14.69 -15.73 34.95
C LEU A 632 -15.08 -17.20 35.11
N ALA A 633 -16.38 -17.50 35.15
CA ALA A 633 -16.87 -18.86 35.24
C ALA A 633 -16.41 -19.71 34.04
N ARG A 634 -16.59 -19.17 32.84
CA ARG A 634 -16.17 -19.82 31.61
C ARG A 634 -14.65 -20.02 31.52
N MET A 635 -13.84 -19.04 31.90
CA MET A 635 -12.40 -19.22 31.94
C MET A 635 -11.98 -20.33 32.92
N ARG A 636 -12.66 -20.44 34.11
CA ARG A 636 -12.41 -21.53 35.05
C ARG A 636 -12.74 -22.90 34.45
N GLU A 637 -13.84 -23.03 33.71
CA GLU A 637 -14.19 -24.25 32.98
C GLU A 637 -13.17 -24.57 31.88
N LEU A 638 -12.79 -23.58 31.08
CA LEU A 638 -11.84 -23.73 29.99
C LEU A 638 -10.43 -24.12 30.50
N CYS A 639 -10.02 -23.65 31.67
CA CYS A 639 -8.75 -24.05 32.28
C CYS A 639 -8.67 -25.54 32.63
N GLN A 640 -9.80 -26.26 32.68
CA GLN A 640 -9.84 -27.70 32.93
C GLN A 640 -9.75 -28.53 31.67
N LEU A 641 -9.86 -27.88 30.49
CA LEU A 641 -9.81 -28.53 29.19
C LEU A 641 -8.35 -28.59 28.65
N PRO A 642 -8.07 -29.48 27.70
CA PRO A 642 -6.77 -29.51 27.01
C PRO A 642 -6.45 -28.16 26.35
N VAL A 643 -5.21 -27.72 26.47
CA VAL A 643 -4.76 -26.40 25.96
C VAL A 643 -5.15 -26.16 24.52
N LYS A 644 -4.93 -27.14 23.65
CA LYS A 644 -5.22 -27.01 22.20
C LYS A 644 -6.68 -26.73 21.87
N GLU A 645 -7.60 -27.17 22.71
CA GLU A 645 -9.03 -26.99 22.50
C GLU A 645 -9.56 -25.68 23.09
N ALA A 646 -8.97 -25.24 24.21
CA ALA A 646 -9.48 -24.11 24.98
C ALA A 646 -8.70 -22.80 24.80
N GLN A 647 -7.50 -22.83 24.21
CA GLN A 647 -6.58 -21.68 24.12
C GLN A 647 -7.24 -20.43 23.53
N GLN A 648 -7.83 -20.57 22.34
CA GLN A 648 -8.42 -19.41 21.66
C GLN A 648 -9.61 -18.83 22.46
N ALA A 649 -10.39 -19.70 23.08
CA ALA A 649 -11.53 -19.26 23.89
C ALA A 649 -11.07 -18.49 25.16
N ILE A 650 -10.03 -18.97 25.85
CA ILE A 650 -9.44 -18.26 27.01
C ILE A 650 -8.89 -16.90 26.58
N ILE A 651 -8.16 -16.82 25.45
CA ILE A 651 -7.64 -15.56 24.93
C ILE A 651 -8.77 -14.57 24.66
N ASN A 652 -9.88 -15.03 24.10
CA ASN A 652 -11.03 -14.18 23.81
C ASN A 652 -11.69 -13.64 25.09
N GLU A 653 -11.87 -14.49 26.12
CA GLU A 653 -12.40 -14.06 27.41
C GLU A 653 -11.45 -13.06 28.10
N LEU A 654 -10.14 -13.28 28.04
CA LEU A 654 -9.14 -12.34 28.55
C LEU A 654 -9.18 -10.99 27.85
N LYS A 655 -9.37 -10.98 26.51
CA LYS A 655 -9.59 -9.74 25.76
C LYS A 655 -10.82 -8.97 26.21
N MET A 656 -11.92 -9.68 26.49
CA MET A 656 -13.14 -9.07 27.00
C MET A 656 -12.92 -8.40 28.37
N VAL A 657 -12.23 -9.06 29.28
CA VAL A 657 -11.88 -8.48 30.58
C VAL A 657 -10.89 -7.31 30.46
N THR A 658 -9.94 -7.38 29.53
CA THR A 658 -8.94 -6.33 29.31
C THR A 658 -9.56 -4.98 28.96
N ILE A 659 -10.77 -4.98 28.35
CA ILE A 659 -11.50 -3.76 27.97
C ILE A 659 -11.84 -2.90 29.19
N PHE A 660 -12.14 -3.52 30.33
CA PHE A 660 -12.45 -2.78 31.56
C PHE A 660 -11.26 -1.92 32.01
N PHE A 661 -10.04 -2.46 31.96
CA PHE A 661 -8.83 -1.71 32.30
C PHE A 661 -8.48 -0.60 31.29
N SER A 662 -9.07 -0.64 30.11
CA SER A 662 -8.89 0.44 29.11
C SER A 662 -9.86 1.61 29.32
N ASN A 663 -10.97 1.40 30.07
CA ASN A 663 -12.03 2.40 30.20
C ASN A 663 -12.36 2.79 31.65
N LEU A 664 -12.05 1.94 32.65
CA LEU A 664 -12.32 2.19 34.06
C LEU A 664 -11.06 2.72 34.78
N GLU A 665 -11.28 3.52 35.80
CA GLU A 665 -10.25 4.08 36.68
C GLU A 665 -10.72 4.03 38.13
N GLY A 666 -9.79 4.05 39.10
CA GLY A 666 -10.09 4.13 40.53
C GLY A 666 -10.41 2.77 41.18
N PRO A 667 -11.14 2.74 42.30
CA PRO A 667 -11.28 1.52 43.12
C PRO A 667 -11.90 0.32 42.42
N ILE A 668 -12.77 0.54 41.44
CA ILE A 668 -13.42 -0.51 40.67
C ILE A 668 -12.41 -1.37 39.89
N THR A 669 -11.30 -0.79 39.44
CA THR A 669 -10.26 -1.54 38.70
C THR A 669 -9.54 -2.54 39.57
N ASN A 670 -9.38 -2.23 40.87
CA ASN A 670 -8.85 -3.17 41.85
C ASN A 670 -9.80 -4.37 42.03
N THR A 671 -11.12 -4.12 42.06
CA THR A 671 -12.12 -5.18 42.11
C THR A 671 -12.06 -6.11 40.90
N VAL A 672 -11.91 -5.54 39.67
CA VAL A 672 -11.71 -6.33 38.45
C VAL A 672 -10.44 -7.18 38.56
N LEU A 673 -9.33 -6.58 38.97
CA LEU A 673 -8.05 -7.29 39.10
C LEU A 673 -8.16 -8.44 40.13
N GLN A 674 -8.73 -8.20 41.31
CA GLN A 674 -8.91 -9.21 42.36
C GLN A 674 -9.79 -10.38 41.89
N ALA A 675 -10.82 -10.11 41.07
CA ALA A 675 -11.71 -11.12 40.52
C ALA A 675 -11.02 -12.03 39.48
N VAL A 676 -10.14 -11.46 38.63
CA VAL A 676 -9.48 -12.20 37.55
C VAL A 676 -8.13 -12.80 37.93
N PHE A 677 -7.46 -12.25 38.96
CA PHE A 677 -6.10 -12.62 39.36
C PHE A 677 -5.92 -14.12 39.71
N PRO A 678 -6.86 -14.78 40.38
CA PRO A 678 -6.75 -16.23 40.65
C PRO A 678 -6.69 -17.07 39.36
N ILE A 679 -7.31 -16.57 38.27
CA ILE A 679 -7.24 -17.24 36.98
C ILE A 679 -5.86 -17.02 36.36
N PHE A 680 -5.28 -15.82 36.48
CA PHE A 680 -3.91 -15.56 36.03
C PHE A 680 -2.90 -16.47 36.74
N GLU A 681 -3.02 -16.60 38.08
CA GLU A 681 -2.21 -17.54 38.87
C GLU A 681 -2.42 -18.96 38.35
N GLY A 682 -3.67 -19.38 38.17
CA GLY A 682 -3.98 -20.73 37.67
C GLY A 682 -3.31 -21.02 36.32
N LEU A 683 -3.35 -20.06 35.38
CA LEU A 683 -2.73 -20.19 34.06
C LEU A 683 -1.19 -20.22 34.13
N VAL A 684 -0.59 -19.27 34.85
CA VAL A 684 0.87 -19.12 34.92
C VAL A 684 1.53 -20.30 35.67
N TYR A 685 0.93 -20.79 36.75
CA TYR A 685 1.51 -21.90 37.51
C TYR A 685 1.25 -23.27 36.90
N HIS A 686 0.27 -23.40 35.98
CA HIS A 686 -0.02 -24.64 35.31
C HIS A 686 1.16 -25.09 34.41
N PRO A 687 1.51 -26.38 34.37
CA PRO A 687 2.66 -26.86 33.62
C PRO A 687 2.57 -26.65 32.11
N GLU A 688 1.38 -26.78 31.53
CA GLU A 688 1.14 -26.64 30.09
C GLU A 688 0.75 -25.21 29.74
N TRP A 689 -0.28 -24.64 30.38
CA TRP A 689 -0.73 -23.28 30.12
C TRP A 689 0.35 -22.22 30.28
N GLY A 690 1.22 -22.35 31.29
CA GLY A 690 2.29 -21.41 31.54
C GLY A 690 3.42 -21.38 30.47
N ARG A 691 3.42 -22.32 29.54
CA ARG A 691 4.34 -22.39 28.42
C ARG A 691 3.73 -21.93 27.11
N GLU A 692 2.44 -21.64 27.08
CA GLU A 692 1.72 -21.23 25.89
C GLU A 692 1.86 -19.72 25.66
N GLU A 693 2.67 -19.37 24.67
CA GLU A 693 3.05 -18.00 24.35
C GLU A 693 1.84 -17.07 24.19
N LYS A 694 0.87 -17.43 23.34
CA LYS A 694 -0.31 -16.61 23.07
C LYS A 694 -1.19 -16.37 24.29
N THR A 695 -1.26 -17.37 25.17
CA THR A 695 -2.03 -17.25 26.42
C THR A 695 -1.32 -16.32 27.39
N MET A 696 -0.01 -16.49 27.57
CA MET A 696 0.80 -15.61 28.42
C MET A 696 0.82 -14.19 27.88
N GLU A 697 0.89 -14.02 26.56
CA GLU A 697 0.76 -12.71 25.92
C GLU A 697 -0.59 -12.02 26.26
N ALA A 698 -1.69 -12.75 26.22
CA ALA A 698 -3.01 -12.22 26.60
C ALA A 698 -3.08 -11.83 28.08
N VAL A 699 -2.52 -12.66 29.00
CA VAL A 699 -2.44 -12.37 30.44
C VAL A 699 -1.63 -11.09 30.68
N PHE A 700 -0.41 -11.00 30.14
CA PHE A 700 0.45 -9.83 30.37
C PHE A 700 -0.02 -8.59 29.63
N THR A 701 -0.72 -8.71 28.51
CA THR A 701 -1.42 -7.59 27.88
C THR A 701 -2.51 -7.03 28.80
N CYS A 702 -3.29 -7.90 29.44
CA CYS A 702 -4.29 -7.50 30.43
C CYS A 702 -3.65 -6.79 31.61
N LEU A 703 -2.61 -7.36 32.22
CA LEU A 703 -1.87 -6.77 33.35
C LEU A 703 -1.19 -5.45 32.99
N HIS A 704 -0.64 -5.36 31.77
CA HIS A 704 -0.02 -4.13 31.24
C HIS A 704 -1.03 -2.97 31.16
N LYS A 705 -2.27 -3.28 30.76
CA LYS A 705 -3.37 -2.30 30.74
C LYS A 705 -3.91 -1.99 32.14
N ALA A 706 -3.93 -2.98 33.04
CA ALA A 706 -4.44 -2.84 34.39
C ALA A 706 -3.55 -1.95 35.27
N LEU A 707 -2.24 -2.15 35.24
CA LEU A 707 -1.29 -1.53 36.16
C LEU A 707 -1.38 0.01 36.25
N PRO A 708 -1.46 0.76 35.14
CA PRO A 708 -1.52 2.24 35.19
C PRO A 708 -2.82 2.80 35.76
N VAL A 709 -3.92 2.03 35.77
CA VAL A 709 -5.26 2.49 36.12
C VAL A 709 -5.71 2.03 37.53
N LEU A 710 -4.93 1.19 38.21
CA LEU A 710 -5.18 0.76 39.56
C LEU A 710 -5.17 1.94 40.54
N ASP A 711 -6.07 1.92 41.51
CA ASP A 711 -6.16 2.98 42.53
C ASP A 711 -4.91 3.02 43.43
N GLN A 712 -4.46 1.87 43.93
CA GLN A 712 -3.26 1.75 44.77
C GLN A 712 -2.30 0.69 44.21
N PRO A 713 -1.64 0.96 43.06
CA PRO A 713 -0.84 -0.04 42.38
C PRO A 713 0.35 -0.56 43.22
N LYS A 714 0.85 0.20 44.18
CA LYS A 714 1.93 -0.25 45.07
C LYS A 714 1.58 -1.50 45.88
N ASN A 715 0.33 -1.65 46.29
CA ASN A 715 -0.10 -2.79 47.09
C ASN A 715 -0.07 -4.11 46.34
N GLU A 716 -0.12 -4.05 44.98
CA GLU A 716 -0.13 -5.20 44.11
C GLU A 716 1.26 -5.55 43.55
N VAL A 717 2.26 -4.67 43.68
CA VAL A 717 3.59 -4.81 43.07
C VAL A 717 4.24 -6.15 43.37
N GLU A 718 4.24 -6.57 44.67
CA GLU A 718 4.89 -7.83 45.07
C GLU A 718 4.22 -9.03 44.40
N ARG A 719 2.90 -9.04 44.35
CA ARG A 719 2.12 -10.13 43.77
C ARG A 719 2.31 -10.18 42.24
N LEU A 720 2.28 -9.03 41.58
CA LEU A 720 2.47 -8.89 40.13
C LEU A 720 3.89 -9.26 39.69
N THR A 721 4.91 -8.85 40.44
CA THR A 721 6.31 -9.17 40.14
C THR A 721 6.61 -10.64 40.36
N ARG A 722 6.02 -11.30 41.34
CA ARG A 722 6.12 -12.73 41.55
C ARG A 722 5.53 -13.50 40.36
N LEU A 723 4.32 -13.12 39.94
CA LEU A 723 3.66 -13.73 38.78
C LEU A 723 4.49 -13.56 37.50
N LEU A 724 5.03 -12.36 37.29
CA LEU A 724 5.89 -12.05 36.15
C LEU A 724 7.13 -12.94 36.09
N ASN A 725 7.82 -13.07 37.22
CA ASN A 725 9.06 -13.84 37.31
C ASN A 725 8.83 -15.34 37.04
N GLU A 726 7.76 -15.91 37.58
CA GLU A 726 7.41 -17.30 37.35
C GLU A 726 6.97 -17.57 35.91
N SER A 727 6.23 -16.67 35.30
CA SER A 727 5.86 -16.77 33.92
C SER A 727 7.08 -16.67 32.99
N TYR A 728 7.93 -15.67 33.22
CA TYR A 728 9.09 -15.42 32.35
C TYR A 728 10.12 -16.58 32.37
N LYS A 729 10.28 -17.26 33.49
CA LYS A 729 11.11 -18.47 33.56
C LYS A 729 10.62 -19.60 32.66
N LYS A 730 9.30 -19.69 32.43
CA LYS A 730 8.67 -20.74 31.62
C LYS A 730 8.51 -20.34 30.17
N CYS A 731 8.18 -19.06 29.92
CA CYS A 731 7.84 -18.51 28.63
C CYS A 731 8.33 -17.05 28.53
N PRO A 732 9.55 -16.83 28.03
CA PRO A 732 10.10 -15.49 27.84
C PRO A 732 9.47 -14.84 26.60
N ILE A 733 8.55 -13.89 26.81
CA ILE A 733 7.83 -13.19 25.76
C ILE A 733 8.05 -11.66 25.84
N PRO A 734 7.97 -10.94 24.70
CA PRO A 734 8.17 -9.48 24.64
C PRO A 734 7.22 -8.70 25.56
N VAL A 735 5.96 -9.11 25.66
CA VAL A 735 4.93 -8.43 26.46
C VAL A 735 5.25 -8.45 27.95
N SER A 736 5.89 -9.52 28.46
CA SER A 736 6.37 -9.60 29.85
C SER A 736 7.45 -8.57 30.14
N LEU A 737 8.38 -8.35 29.19
CA LEU A 737 9.40 -7.29 29.31
C LEU A 737 8.78 -5.88 29.22
N ASN A 738 7.77 -5.68 28.37
CA ASN A 738 7.03 -4.43 28.32
C ASN A 738 6.24 -4.18 29.62
N PHE A 739 5.73 -5.22 30.26
CA PHE A 739 5.11 -5.12 31.56
C PHE A 739 6.13 -4.71 32.63
N LEU A 740 7.32 -5.33 32.69
CA LEU A 740 8.40 -4.92 33.57
C LEU A 740 8.85 -3.48 33.29
N LYS A 741 8.93 -3.09 32.03
CA LYS A 741 9.23 -1.70 31.66
C LYS A 741 8.19 -0.70 32.21
N THR A 742 6.92 -1.09 32.29
CA THR A 742 5.87 -0.27 32.90
C THR A 742 6.07 -0.18 34.42
N LEU A 743 6.37 -1.29 35.10
CA LEU A 743 6.73 -1.29 36.54
C LEU A 743 7.94 -0.39 36.81
N VAL A 744 8.99 -0.49 36.01
CA VAL A 744 10.17 0.40 36.12
C VAL A 744 9.80 1.86 35.85
N THR A 745 8.89 2.13 34.93
CA THR A 745 8.45 3.49 34.64
C THR A 745 7.68 4.12 35.79
N MET A 746 6.83 3.35 36.47
CA MET A 746 6.00 3.83 37.56
C MET A 746 6.77 3.93 38.89
N PHE A 747 7.63 2.96 39.17
CA PHE A 747 8.25 2.81 40.51
C PHE A 747 9.78 2.94 40.49
N GLY A 748 10.44 3.09 39.35
CA GLY A 748 11.91 3.06 39.23
C GLY A 748 12.64 4.17 39.98
N ARG A 749 11.99 5.31 40.24
CA ARG A 749 12.59 6.43 41.03
C ARG A 749 12.67 6.15 42.54
N SER A 750 11.78 5.31 43.03
CA SER A 750 11.78 4.83 44.44
C SER A 750 11.62 3.31 44.42
N PRO A 751 12.63 2.58 43.95
CA PRO A 751 12.49 1.18 43.66
C PRO A 751 12.25 0.37 44.93
N GLU A 752 11.20 -0.41 44.94
CA GLU A 752 11.03 -1.48 45.88
C GLU A 752 12.06 -2.58 45.60
N THR A 753 12.60 -3.17 46.64
CA THR A 753 13.62 -4.22 46.55
C THR A 753 13.18 -5.39 45.66
N VAL A 754 11.88 -5.65 45.63
CA VAL A 754 11.26 -6.71 44.83
C VAL A 754 11.40 -6.45 43.30
N ILE A 755 11.25 -5.19 42.83
CA ILE A 755 11.41 -4.87 41.39
C ILE A 755 12.85 -5.04 40.97
N VAL A 756 13.80 -4.69 41.83
CA VAL A 756 15.24 -4.86 41.59
C VAL A 756 15.60 -6.33 41.42
N SER A 757 15.13 -7.20 42.37
CA SER A 757 15.41 -8.63 42.30
C SER A 757 14.80 -9.27 41.03
N VAL A 758 13.57 -8.92 40.70
CA VAL A 758 12.91 -9.43 39.49
C VAL A 758 13.60 -8.94 38.23
N PHE A 759 14.04 -7.68 38.17
CA PHE A 759 14.85 -7.18 37.07
C PHE A 759 16.13 -8.03 36.89
N SER A 760 16.86 -8.29 37.96
CA SER A 760 18.09 -9.10 37.92
C SER A 760 17.82 -10.52 37.44
N GLU A 761 16.77 -11.18 37.97
CA GLU A 761 16.42 -12.54 37.57
C GLU A 761 15.99 -12.63 36.08
N ILE A 762 15.16 -11.69 35.60
CA ILE A 762 14.71 -11.64 34.22
C ILE A 762 15.88 -11.32 33.27
N ASN A 763 16.74 -10.39 33.67
CA ASN A 763 17.94 -10.05 32.91
C ASN A 763 18.83 -11.29 32.74
N ASN A 764 19.16 -12.00 33.81
CA ASN A 764 19.93 -13.22 33.79
C ASN A 764 19.29 -14.31 32.91
N SER A 765 17.97 -14.48 33.03
CA SER A 765 17.23 -15.43 32.21
C SER A 765 17.30 -15.09 30.71
N THR A 766 17.14 -13.81 30.38
CA THR A 766 17.22 -13.34 28.97
C THR A 766 18.61 -13.56 28.39
N LEU A 767 19.66 -13.16 29.13
CA LEU A 767 21.03 -13.32 28.66
C LEU A 767 21.39 -14.80 28.46
N ARG A 768 21.02 -15.67 29.41
CA ARG A 768 21.24 -17.12 29.27
C ARG A 768 20.53 -17.72 28.08
N SER A 769 19.28 -17.36 27.83
CA SER A 769 18.52 -17.82 26.66
C SER A 769 19.22 -17.44 25.35
N LEU A 770 19.68 -16.19 25.24
CA LEU A 770 20.37 -15.69 24.05
C LEU A 770 21.72 -16.36 23.84
N VAL A 771 22.51 -16.53 24.90
CA VAL A 771 23.80 -17.24 24.81
C VAL A 771 23.63 -18.71 24.43
N THR A 772 22.63 -19.39 25.01
CA THR A 772 22.35 -20.80 24.71
C THR A 772 21.94 -20.98 23.26
N SER A 773 21.11 -20.08 22.71
CA SER A 773 20.69 -20.11 21.30
C SER A 773 21.87 -19.85 20.36
N GLN A 774 22.73 -18.87 20.66
CA GLN A 774 23.94 -18.65 19.87
C GLN A 774 24.89 -19.84 19.86
N MET A 775 25.06 -20.52 21.00
CA MET A 775 25.86 -21.76 21.08
C MET A 775 25.29 -22.89 20.24
N SER A 776 23.98 -22.93 20.04
CA SER A 776 23.30 -23.91 19.17
C SER A 776 23.26 -23.52 17.68
N GLY A 777 23.85 -22.37 17.32
CA GLY A 777 23.92 -21.91 15.92
C GLY A 777 22.70 -21.06 15.47
N GLY A 778 21.83 -20.66 16.40
CA GLY A 778 20.71 -19.78 16.13
C GLY A 778 21.13 -18.35 15.83
N SER A 779 20.31 -17.63 15.03
CA SER A 779 20.52 -16.21 14.71
C SER A 779 19.84 -15.31 15.72
N LEU A 780 20.46 -14.16 16.03
CA LEU A 780 19.83 -13.14 16.88
C LEU A 780 18.52 -12.58 16.27
N SER A 781 18.38 -12.62 14.94
CA SER A 781 17.15 -12.18 14.26
C SER A 781 15.93 -13.04 14.59
N GLU A 782 16.09 -14.27 15.03
CA GLU A 782 14.99 -15.13 15.50
C GLU A 782 14.31 -14.60 16.78
N PHE A 783 15.01 -13.77 17.53
CA PHE A 783 14.55 -13.16 18.78
C PHE A 783 14.25 -11.66 18.62
N GLY A 784 14.00 -11.17 17.41
CA GLY A 784 13.89 -9.75 17.10
C GLY A 784 12.95 -9.00 18.03
N ASP A 785 11.71 -9.47 18.20
CA ASP A 785 10.69 -8.83 19.05
C ASP A 785 11.07 -8.87 20.55
N LEU A 786 11.66 -9.97 21.00
CA LEU A 786 12.12 -10.11 22.39
C LEU A 786 13.28 -9.16 22.68
N LEU A 787 14.23 -9.05 21.75
CA LEU A 787 15.38 -8.15 21.85
C LEU A 787 14.96 -6.69 21.78
N GLU A 788 13.99 -6.33 20.93
CA GLU A 788 13.42 -4.98 20.88
C GLU A 788 12.82 -4.58 22.24
N ALA A 789 11.97 -5.46 22.82
CA ALA A 789 11.37 -5.22 24.12
C ALA A 789 12.43 -5.14 25.23
N TYR A 790 13.44 -6.00 25.19
CA TYR A 790 14.54 -6.05 26.15
C TYR A 790 15.40 -4.78 26.09
N LEU A 791 15.83 -4.36 24.92
CA LEU A 791 16.62 -3.14 24.73
C LEU A 791 15.80 -1.89 25.08
N GLY A 792 14.50 -1.90 24.79
CA GLY A 792 13.57 -0.87 25.23
C GLY A 792 13.43 -0.78 26.76
N LEU A 793 13.44 -1.91 27.46
CA LEU A 793 13.49 -1.98 28.94
C LEU A 793 14.80 -1.41 29.45
N LEU A 794 15.95 -1.86 28.93
CA LEU A 794 17.28 -1.38 29.34
C LEU A 794 17.44 0.12 29.12
N ALA A 795 16.93 0.66 28.00
CA ALA A 795 16.92 2.09 27.75
C ALA A 795 16.15 2.87 28.84
N LYS A 796 15.00 2.36 29.28
CA LYS A 796 14.23 2.95 30.39
C LYS A 796 14.94 2.83 31.72
N VAL A 797 15.57 1.71 31.99
CA VAL A 797 16.37 1.50 33.20
C VAL A 797 17.52 2.51 33.25
N CYS A 798 18.25 2.71 32.14
CA CYS A 798 19.32 3.72 32.03
C CYS A 798 18.84 5.14 32.39
N VAL A 799 17.61 5.50 32.00
CA VAL A 799 17.06 6.86 32.21
C VAL A 799 16.51 7.05 33.62
N LEU A 800 15.76 6.08 34.14
CA LEU A 800 14.97 6.23 35.40
C LEU A 800 15.67 5.71 36.61
N CYS A 801 16.43 4.61 36.48
CA CYS A 801 17.05 3.90 37.59
C CYS A 801 18.38 3.25 37.23
N PRO A 802 19.39 4.02 36.81
CA PRO A 802 20.69 3.48 36.34
C PRO A 802 21.40 2.66 37.44
N ARG A 803 21.04 2.83 38.71
CA ARG A 803 21.55 2.03 39.84
C ARG A 803 21.25 0.55 39.72
N PHE A 804 20.18 0.13 39.00
CA PHE A 804 19.88 -1.28 38.77
C PHE A 804 21.01 -1.97 37.98
N LEU A 805 21.63 -1.28 37.04
CA LEU A 805 22.76 -1.83 36.28
C LEU A 805 24.04 -1.99 37.12
N LEU A 806 24.17 -1.20 38.20
CA LEU A 806 25.30 -1.34 39.13
C LEU A 806 25.17 -2.55 40.08
N LEU A 807 23.97 -3.12 40.16
CA LEU A 807 23.71 -4.34 40.95
C LEU A 807 24.00 -5.62 40.14
N VAL A 808 24.17 -5.50 38.83
CA VAL A 808 24.52 -6.57 37.91
C VAL A 808 25.76 -6.20 37.07
N PRO A 809 26.89 -5.84 37.72
CA PRO A 809 28.05 -5.25 37.02
C PRO A 809 28.71 -6.21 36.01
N ASP A 810 28.65 -7.51 36.28
CA ASP A 810 29.28 -8.55 35.44
C ASP A 810 28.49 -8.76 34.12
N GLU A 811 27.23 -8.37 34.08
CA GLU A 811 26.33 -8.55 32.93
C GLU A 811 26.28 -7.30 32.02
N VAL A 812 26.67 -6.12 32.55
CA VAL A 812 26.62 -4.87 31.79
C VAL A 812 27.43 -4.91 30.49
N PRO A 813 28.64 -5.46 30.45
CA PRO A 813 29.41 -5.59 29.20
C PRO A 813 28.64 -6.41 28.15
N GLU A 814 27.95 -7.48 28.57
CA GLU A 814 27.20 -8.34 27.66
C GLU A 814 25.94 -7.64 27.13
N MET A 815 25.21 -6.91 27.97
CA MET A 815 24.10 -6.07 27.53
C MET A 815 24.53 -5.07 26.46
N LEU A 816 25.69 -4.40 26.64
CA LEU A 816 26.22 -3.43 25.70
C LEU A 816 26.62 -4.10 24.37
N ARG A 817 27.23 -5.28 24.42
CA ARG A 817 27.57 -6.06 23.21
C ARG A 817 26.33 -6.51 22.43
N ILE A 818 25.28 -6.98 23.13
CA ILE A 818 23.97 -7.30 22.49
C ILE A 818 23.41 -6.06 21.82
N GLY A 819 23.46 -4.90 22.49
CA GLY A 819 23.04 -3.63 21.90
C GLY A 819 23.81 -3.29 20.62
N MET A 820 25.14 -3.49 20.60
CA MET A 820 25.97 -3.29 19.42
C MET A 820 25.64 -4.28 18.31
N ALA A 821 25.44 -5.56 18.63
CA ALA A 821 25.06 -6.58 17.66
C ALA A 821 23.68 -6.30 17.03
N CYS A 822 22.68 -5.90 17.84
CA CYS A 822 21.35 -5.54 17.35
C CYS A 822 21.32 -4.26 16.52
N LEU A 823 22.29 -3.36 16.72
CA LEU A 823 22.44 -2.16 15.87
C LEU A 823 22.73 -2.51 14.40
N LEU A 824 23.36 -3.68 14.17
CA LEU A 824 23.73 -4.18 12.84
C LEU A 824 22.61 -4.93 12.11
N LEU A 825 21.56 -5.32 12.80
CA LEU A 825 20.48 -6.11 12.22
C LEU A 825 19.59 -5.25 11.30
N PRO A 826 19.04 -5.83 10.23
CA PRO A 826 18.30 -5.09 9.20
C PRO A 826 16.92 -4.59 9.67
N GLU A 827 16.41 -5.09 10.79
CA GLU A 827 15.12 -4.73 11.36
C GLU A 827 15.18 -3.35 12.02
N MET A 828 14.47 -2.39 11.42
CA MET A 828 14.50 -0.98 11.84
C MET A 828 14.04 -0.74 13.29
N PRO A 829 12.95 -1.38 13.78
CA PRO A 829 12.52 -1.22 15.18
C PRO A 829 13.59 -1.67 16.18
N LEU A 830 14.21 -2.81 15.90
CA LEU A 830 15.27 -3.38 16.75
C LEU A 830 16.53 -2.50 16.74
N SER A 831 16.99 -2.05 15.56
CA SER A 831 18.13 -1.15 15.44
C SER A 831 17.89 0.19 16.16
N LYS A 832 16.68 0.74 16.11
CA LYS A 832 16.28 1.95 16.86
C LYS A 832 16.26 1.70 18.37
N ALA A 833 15.75 0.56 18.82
CA ALA A 833 15.76 0.20 20.25
C ALA A 833 17.20 0.05 20.77
N ALA A 834 18.08 -0.56 19.96
CA ALA A 834 19.51 -0.70 20.25
C ALA A 834 20.22 0.67 20.35
N ALA A 835 20.00 1.54 19.38
CA ALA A 835 20.53 2.90 19.40
C ALA A 835 20.03 3.69 20.62
N SER A 836 18.76 3.57 20.95
CA SER A 836 18.16 4.21 22.14
C SER A 836 18.82 3.72 23.44
N PHE A 837 19.02 2.41 23.59
CA PHE A 837 19.70 1.86 24.74
C PHE A 837 21.16 2.35 24.85
N LEU A 838 21.94 2.20 23.78
CA LEU A 838 23.36 2.63 23.74
C LEU A 838 23.49 4.13 24.01
N LYS A 839 22.65 4.94 23.41
CA LYS A 839 22.59 6.39 23.62
C LYS A 839 22.40 6.73 25.10
N HIS A 840 21.41 6.11 25.76
CA HIS A 840 21.12 6.38 27.17
C HIS A 840 22.20 5.80 28.09
N ALA A 841 22.72 4.64 27.79
CA ALA A 841 23.84 4.06 28.54
C ALA A 841 25.09 4.96 28.47
N ILE A 842 25.40 5.52 27.31
CA ILE A 842 26.59 6.38 27.11
C ILE A 842 26.37 7.78 27.75
N SER A 843 25.17 8.36 27.59
CA SER A 843 24.95 9.77 27.96
C SER A 843 24.49 10.01 29.39
N GLN A 844 23.78 9.03 30.00
CA GLN A 844 23.02 9.28 31.24
C GLN A 844 23.70 8.78 32.50
N SER A 845 24.77 8.02 32.42
CA SER A 845 25.37 7.46 33.62
C SER A 845 26.89 7.65 33.67
N PRO A 846 27.37 8.57 34.52
CA PRO A 846 28.81 8.69 34.81
C PRO A 846 29.39 7.36 35.30
N HIS A 847 28.60 6.56 36.00
CA HIS A 847 29.01 5.27 36.56
C HIS A 847 29.19 4.17 35.54
N LEU A 848 28.54 4.25 34.37
CA LEU A 848 28.71 3.28 33.28
C LEU A 848 29.92 3.60 32.36
N GLN A 849 30.61 4.74 32.53
CA GLN A 849 31.78 5.08 31.75
C GLN A 849 32.90 4.05 31.91
N THR A 850 33.06 3.40 33.06
CA THR A 850 34.02 2.34 33.28
C THR A 850 33.79 1.12 32.39
N PHE A 851 32.54 0.83 32.04
CA PHE A 851 32.16 -0.24 31.14
C PHE A 851 32.20 0.18 29.66
N ILE A 852 31.96 1.46 29.37
CA ILE A 852 31.91 1.99 28.00
C ILE A 852 33.33 2.22 27.44
N GLN A 853 34.29 2.58 28.27
CA GLN A 853 35.64 2.82 27.84
C GLN A 853 36.33 1.64 27.13
N PRO A 854 36.22 0.38 27.61
CA PRO A 854 36.77 -0.78 26.92
C PRO A 854 36.11 -1.08 25.58
N ILE A 855 34.81 -0.86 25.43
CA ILE A 855 34.06 -1.20 24.21
C ILE A 855 33.93 -0.06 23.20
N GLY A 856 34.35 1.17 23.57
CA GLY A 856 34.17 2.35 22.72
C GLY A 856 34.92 2.25 21.39
N GLN A 857 36.10 1.64 21.37
CA GLN A 857 36.84 1.38 20.14
C GLN A 857 36.06 0.43 19.23
N GLU A 858 35.52 -0.67 19.78
CA GLU A 858 34.74 -1.67 19.05
C GLU A 858 33.43 -1.06 18.52
N LEU A 859 32.77 -0.23 19.32
CA LEU A 859 31.55 0.47 18.90
C LEU A 859 31.81 1.41 17.72
N ILE A 860 32.87 2.19 17.74
CA ILE A 860 33.23 3.10 16.64
C ILE A 860 33.61 2.30 15.40
N HIS A 861 34.36 1.21 15.57
CA HIS A 861 34.70 0.31 14.46
C HIS A 861 33.46 -0.26 13.79
N ILE A 862 32.52 -0.79 14.56
CA ILE A 862 31.22 -1.32 14.09
C ILE A 862 30.45 -0.23 13.32
N ILE A 863 30.30 0.98 13.87
CA ILE A 863 29.58 2.06 13.22
C ILE A 863 30.20 2.41 11.87
N VAL A 864 31.52 2.63 11.83
CA VAL A 864 32.25 3.04 10.61
C VAL A 864 32.12 1.97 9.51
N HIS A 865 32.35 0.70 9.86
CA HIS A 865 32.28 -0.41 8.88
C HIS A 865 30.87 -0.80 8.45
N SER A 866 29.85 -0.41 9.21
CA SER A 866 28.44 -0.68 8.86
C SER A 866 27.81 0.39 7.98
N ILE A 867 28.43 1.55 7.81
CA ILE A 867 27.92 2.64 6.98
C ILE A 867 27.70 2.16 5.54
N ASP A 868 28.56 1.33 5.04
CA ASP A 868 28.51 0.83 3.66
C ASP A 868 27.47 -0.26 3.43
N LEU A 869 27.27 -1.17 4.39
CA LEU A 869 26.27 -2.23 4.34
C LEU A 869 24.85 -1.71 4.50
N SER A 870 24.68 -0.53 5.06
CA SER A 870 23.38 0.00 5.42
C SER A 870 22.59 0.45 4.18
N ARG A 871 21.32 0.05 4.10
CA ARG A 871 20.35 0.67 3.20
C ARG A 871 20.18 2.15 3.57
N PRO A 872 19.80 3.06 2.66
CA PRO A 872 19.75 4.51 2.90
C PRO A 872 19.00 4.94 4.16
N ARG A 873 18.03 4.14 4.63
CA ARG A 873 17.18 4.45 5.80
C ARG A 873 17.78 4.04 7.17
N VAL A 874 18.93 3.38 7.20
CA VAL A 874 19.50 2.78 8.44
C VAL A 874 20.63 3.63 9.05
N LEU A 875 20.98 4.77 8.49
CA LEU A 875 22.04 5.62 9.04
C LEU A 875 21.64 6.38 10.32
N GLU A 876 20.34 6.58 10.56
CA GLU A 876 19.87 7.34 11.72
C GLU A 876 20.29 6.74 13.07
N PRO A 877 20.10 5.44 13.35
CA PRO A 877 20.55 4.82 14.60
C PRO A 877 22.06 4.96 14.82
N PHE A 878 22.86 4.80 13.77
CA PHE A 878 24.31 4.95 13.84
C PHE A 878 24.74 6.40 14.14
N ALA A 879 24.08 7.37 13.50
CA ALA A 879 24.33 8.78 13.73
C ALA A 879 24.03 9.21 15.16
N GLU A 880 22.92 8.70 15.74
CA GLU A 880 22.57 8.96 17.15
C GLU A 880 23.62 8.47 18.11
N VAL A 881 24.05 7.22 17.97
CA VAL A 881 25.05 6.61 18.83
C VAL A 881 26.41 7.29 18.66
N LEU A 882 26.83 7.57 17.42
CA LEU A 882 28.09 8.26 17.13
C LEU A 882 28.15 9.66 17.75
N LEU A 883 27.06 10.43 17.60
CA LEU A 883 26.95 11.78 18.16
C LEU A 883 27.11 11.78 19.68
N VAL A 884 26.40 10.88 20.36
CA VAL A 884 26.44 10.79 21.82
C VAL A 884 27.81 10.30 22.30
N THR A 885 28.42 9.36 21.60
CA THR A 885 29.79 8.88 21.89
C THR A 885 30.81 10.02 21.72
N ASN A 886 30.71 10.79 20.64
CA ASN A 886 31.57 11.95 20.41
C ASN A 886 31.40 13.05 21.46
N LYS A 887 30.18 13.20 22.00
CA LYS A 887 29.89 14.16 23.08
C LYS A 887 30.44 13.71 24.43
N ALA A 888 30.35 12.41 24.73
CA ALA A 888 30.71 11.83 26.03
C ALA A 888 32.21 11.58 26.20
N CYS A 889 32.95 11.41 25.10
CA CYS A 889 34.39 11.10 25.14
C CYS A 889 35.29 12.32 24.89
N SER A 890 36.54 12.24 25.37
CA SER A 890 37.54 13.26 25.03
C SER A 890 37.88 13.23 23.53
N THR A 891 38.21 14.40 22.95
CA THR A 891 38.54 14.55 21.55
C THR A 891 39.74 13.66 21.17
N GLU A 892 40.72 13.54 22.04
CA GLU A 892 41.94 12.70 21.82
C GLU A 892 41.54 11.22 21.65
N ARG A 893 40.71 10.71 22.56
CA ARG A 893 40.27 9.31 22.56
C ARG A 893 39.39 8.99 21.36
N MET A 894 38.46 9.86 21.05
CA MET A 894 37.62 9.74 19.85
C MET A 894 38.42 9.76 18.55
N THR A 895 39.45 10.62 18.49
CA THR A 895 40.39 10.68 17.36
C THR A 895 41.14 9.36 17.21
N GLN A 896 41.60 8.78 18.32
CA GLN A 896 42.31 7.49 18.30
C GLN A 896 41.39 6.36 17.78
N TRP A 897 40.16 6.27 18.27
CA TRP A 897 39.20 5.26 17.86
C TRP A 897 38.84 5.39 16.38
N LEU A 898 38.57 6.60 15.89
CA LEU A 898 38.30 6.85 14.48
C LEU A 898 39.51 6.55 13.58
N LYS A 899 40.73 6.87 14.02
CA LYS A 899 41.92 6.50 13.25
C LYS A 899 42.07 5.00 13.11
N LEU A 900 41.87 4.25 14.18
CA LEU A 900 41.97 2.79 14.16
C LEU A 900 40.85 2.19 13.29
N ALA A 901 39.63 2.69 13.40
CA ALA A 901 38.50 2.21 12.59
C ALA A 901 38.70 2.49 11.09
N LEU A 902 39.37 3.55 10.71
CA LEU A 902 39.61 3.93 9.32
C LEU A 902 40.95 3.42 8.76
N GLN A 903 41.77 2.78 9.58
CA GLN A 903 43.15 2.38 9.16
C GLN A 903 43.08 1.50 7.92
N ASP A 904 42.27 0.46 7.94
CA ASP A 904 42.15 -0.54 6.88
C ASP A 904 41.10 -0.21 5.83
N TYR A 905 40.45 0.98 5.95
CA TYR A 905 39.38 1.36 5.03
C TYR A 905 39.96 1.78 3.66
N PRO A 906 39.44 1.27 2.54
CA PRO A 906 40.00 1.50 1.21
C PRO A 906 39.66 2.90 0.67
N MET A 907 40.10 3.95 1.38
CA MET A 907 39.88 5.35 1.00
C MET A 907 41.15 6.18 1.10
N SER A 908 41.20 7.30 0.39
CA SER A 908 42.34 8.21 0.43
C SER A 908 42.49 8.87 1.81
N ASP A 909 43.72 9.12 2.26
CA ASP A 909 43.98 9.73 3.57
C ASP A 909 43.35 11.10 3.76
N LYS A 910 43.14 11.83 2.67
CA LYS A 910 42.44 13.11 2.67
C LYS A 910 40.98 12.92 3.07
N VAL A 911 40.28 12.00 2.45
CA VAL A 911 38.85 11.71 2.74
C VAL A 911 38.67 11.17 4.16
N LYS A 912 39.58 10.28 4.62
CA LYS A 912 39.59 9.80 6.01
C LYS A 912 39.76 10.97 7.01
N THR A 913 40.68 11.89 6.72
CA THR A 913 40.96 13.04 7.59
C THR A 913 39.76 14.01 7.61
N ASP A 914 39.16 14.31 6.48
CA ASP A 914 37.99 15.19 6.36
C ASP A 914 36.77 14.60 7.10
N PHE A 915 36.52 13.29 6.98
CA PHE A 915 35.49 12.59 7.72
C PHE A 915 35.71 12.69 9.23
N MET A 916 36.93 12.35 9.72
CA MET A 916 37.27 12.44 11.14
C MET A 916 37.03 13.85 11.69
N GLN A 917 37.52 14.88 10.97
CA GLN A 917 37.35 16.27 11.40
C GLN A 917 35.87 16.67 11.44
N SER A 918 35.09 16.24 10.48
CA SER A 918 33.64 16.52 10.44
C SER A 918 32.90 15.87 11.61
N VAL A 919 33.19 14.60 11.93
CA VAL A 919 32.62 13.90 13.09
C VAL A 919 33.03 14.59 14.40
N LEU A 920 34.32 14.92 14.58
CA LEU A 920 34.82 15.53 15.81
C LEU A 920 34.23 16.92 16.09
N ARG A 921 33.94 17.70 15.04
CA ARG A 921 33.32 19.02 15.12
C ARG A 921 31.83 18.96 15.48
N GLU A 922 31.15 17.91 15.04
CA GLU A 922 29.68 17.80 15.27
C GLU A 922 29.41 17.15 16.63
N ARG A 923 28.85 17.94 17.56
CA ARG A 923 28.53 17.49 18.93
C ARG A 923 27.08 17.74 19.36
N ILE A 924 26.29 18.38 18.48
CA ILE A 924 24.97 18.89 18.86
C ILE A 924 23.89 18.42 17.89
N ASN A 925 24.14 18.52 16.60
CA ASN A 925 23.10 18.36 15.58
C ASN A 925 23.11 16.95 14.97
N TYR A 926 22.10 16.19 15.32
CA TYR A 926 21.85 14.84 14.84
C TYR A 926 21.72 14.76 13.30
N ARG A 927 20.98 15.70 12.68
CA ARG A 927 20.80 15.69 11.21
C ARG A 927 22.13 15.91 10.48
N ARG A 928 22.95 16.82 10.98
CA ARG A 928 24.29 17.02 10.42
C ARG A 928 25.18 15.78 10.59
N MET A 929 25.04 15.04 11.69
CA MET A 929 25.76 13.78 11.85
C MET A 929 25.30 12.75 10.81
N CYS A 930 23.99 12.66 10.53
CA CYS A 930 23.47 11.82 9.43
C CYS A 930 24.06 12.24 8.07
N ASP A 931 24.10 13.54 7.77
CA ASP A 931 24.64 14.06 6.52
C ASP A 931 26.14 13.70 6.37
N ILE A 932 26.92 13.78 7.47
CA ILE A 932 28.33 13.40 7.48
C ILE A 932 28.49 11.91 7.13
N LEU A 933 27.69 11.04 7.74
CA LEU A 933 27.71 9.60 7.45
C LEU A 933 27.29 9.30 6.01
N GLN A 934 26.24 9.96 5.54
CA GLN A 934 25.73 9.77 4.17
C GLN A 934 26.75 10.24 3.12
N ARG A 935 27.39 11.38 3.34
CA ARG A 935 28.48 11.88 2.48
C ARG A 935 29.67 10.92 2.45
N PHE A 936 30.07 10.39 3.59
CA PHE A 936 31.14 9.41 3.68
C PHE A 936 30.81 8.14 2.90
N LYS A 937 29.58 7.65 3.03
CA LYS A 937 29.07 6.50 2.26
C LYS A 937 29.14 6.72 0.76
N LEU A 938 28.67 7.86 0.26
CA LEU A 938 28.72 8.20 -1.16
C LEU A 938 30.14 8.25 -1.71
N LEU A 939 31.07 8.90 -1.00
CA LEU A 939 32.50 8.96 -1.39
C LEU A 939 33.16 7.58 -1.41
N PHE A 940 32.74 6.69 -0.50
CA PHE A 940 33.21 5.30 -0.51
C PHE A 940 32.72 4.55 -1.75
N GLN A 941 31.42 4.66 -2.07
CA GLN A 941 30.82 4.04 -3.24
C GLN A 941 31.43 4.52 -4.55
N GLU A 942 31.73 5.81 -4.67
CA GLU A 942 32.43 6.40 -5.84
C GLU A 942 33.86 5.86 -6.00
N GLN A 943 34.60 5.73 -4.92
CA GLN A 943 35.96 5.20 -4.98
C GLN A 943 35.98 3.70 -5.30
N CYS A 944 35.08 2.92 -4.78
CA CYS A 944 34.93 1.51 -5.11
C CYS A 944 34.55 1.29 -6.59
N ALA A 945 33.67 2.14 -7.14
CA ALA A 945 33.34 2.09 -8.57
C ALA A 945 34.54 2.41 -9.48
N GLN A 946 35.42 3.32 -9.08
CA GLN A 946 36.63 3.67 -9.84
C GLN A 946 37.70 2.57 -9.82
N GLN A 947 37.76 1.73 -8.77
CA GLN A 947 38.78 0.67 -8.60
C GLN A 947 38.30 -0.71 -9.10
N SER A 948 37.21 -0.80 -9.84
CA SER A 948 36.64 -2.06 -10.37
C SER A 948 36.32 -3.11 -9.29
N TRP A 949 36.00 -2.70 -8.08
CA TRP A 949 35.61 -3.58 -7.01
C TRP A 949 34.17 -4.11 -7.27
N LYS A 950 33.98 -5.43 -7.18
CA LYS A 950 32.65 -6.03 -7.31
C LYS A 950 31.92 -5.95 -5.97
N PRO A 951 30.58 -5.82 -5.97
CA PRO A 951 29.79 -5.81 -4.73
C PRO A 951 30.03 -7.03 -3.83
N GLY A 952 30.41 -8.17 -4.38
CA GLY A 952 30.77 -9.37 -3.62
C GLY A 952 32.07 -9.26 -2.83
N ASP A 953 33.04 -8.50 -3.32
CA ASP A 953 34.35 -8.33 -2.66
C ASP A 953 34.20 -7.41 -1.43
N ILE A 954 33.29 -6.44 -1.52
CA ILE A 954 32.93 -5.52 -0.43
C ILE A 954 32.24 -6.29 0.69
N ASN A 955 31.25 -7.11 0.35
CA ASN A 955 30.53 -7.96 1.32
C ASN A 955 31.46 -8.97 2.02
N ASN A 956 32.42 -9.55 1.31
CA ASN A 956 33.41 -10.45 1.90
C ASN A 956 34.37 -9.74 2.84
N TYR A 957 34.84 -8.53 2.50
CA TYR A 957 35.72 -7.73 3.34
C TYR A 957 35.00 -7.31 4.65
N VAL A 958 33.78 -6.82 4.56
CA VAL A 958 33.00 -6.40 5.71
C VAL A 958 32.53 -7.60 6.56
N ASN A 959 32.14 -8.69 5.94
CA ASN A 959 31.78 -9.95 6.64
C ASN A 959 33.00 -10.58 7.33
N LEU A 960 34.22 -10.48 6.75
CA LEU A 960 35.44 -10.92 7.39
C LEU A 960 35.79 -10.07 8.62
N SER A 961 35.66 -8.75 8.53
CA SER A 961 35.89 -7.85 9.66
C SER A 961 34.83 -7.96 10.76
N LEU A 962 33.57 -8.14 10.41
CA LEU A 962 32.47 -8.39 11.35
C LEU A 962 32.55 -9.78 11.97
N ASN A 963 32.88 -10.82 11.18
CA ASN A 963 33.05 -12.18 11.68
C ASN A 963 34.30 -12.32 12.57
N GLN A 964 35.42 -11.62 12.31
CA GLN A 964 36.56 -11.64 13.21
C GLN A 964 36.21 -11.04 14.58
N ASN A 965 35.41 -9.99 14.63
CA ASN A 965 34.99 -9.38 15.88
C ASN A 965 33.84 -10.17 16.56
N LEU A 966 32.95 -10.82 15.80
CA LEU A 966 31.94 -11.74 16.33
C LEU A 966 32.54 -13.11 16.74
N TYR A 967 33.65 -13.57 16.15
CA TYR A 967 34.37 -14.77 16.56
C TYR A 967 35.19 -14.58 17.84
N GLN A 968 35.58 -13.37 18.22
CA GLN A 968 36.11 -13.10 19.55
C GLN A 968 35.06 -13.25 20.67
N PHE A 969 33.79 -13.18 20.35
CA PHE A 969 32.68 -13.59 21.23
C PHE A 969 32.72 -15.09 21.63
N ARG A 970 33.30 -15.97 20.79
CA ARG A 970 33.40 -17.41 21.04
C ARG A 970 34.56 -17.84 21.94
N ILE A 971 35.51 -16.99 22.23
CA ILE A 971 36.79 -17.37 22.89
C ILE A 971 36.88 -16.91 24.34
N ASN A 972 36.02 -16.01 24.80
CA ASN A 972 36.10 -15.43 26.15
C ASN A 972 34.84 -15.70 27.04
N SER A 973 34.02 -16.73 26.73
CA SER A 973 32.91 -17.18 27.58
C SER A 973 33.18 -18.55 28.13
#